data_ea9a907bc66523af867f87b9caf62d89
#
_entry.id   ea9a907bc66523af867f87b9caf62d89
#
_cell.length_a   1.000
_cell.length_b   1.000
_cell.length_c   1.000
_cell.angle_alpha   90.00
_cell.angle_beta   90.00
_cell.angle_gamma   90.00
#
_symmetry.space_group_name_H-M   'P 1'
#
loop_
_entity.id
_entity.type
_entity.pdbx_description
1 polymer ?
#
loop_
_entity_poly.entity_id
_entity_poly.type
_entity_poly.pdbx_seq_one_letter_code
_entity_poly.pdbx_strand_id
1 'polypeptide(L)'
;MSSVNPVLDPPGFGQSARAPHPQGGGSRGVALIPLRDAIDGPLSVSRQRRTLAIYAVMFVAGLALAFSAAPAGQAFGLGLLLPGGGFSVHLAGGLWGALGGLLGMALSLLLFGVGLFAWFGSGNILAPIVVWLGSALLAAALAPQAPWSGAPWLMAALVAALSVATLRSRAGQRRQAVADRERRNTHLARLAARPSVDLADAVRDGQGIPDEAAGYLRHLLDRALQPVERFEGFDAIDQFQTASIRYQVCNFGYALAALQHEHLPAFRGYLAEAQQRLHAKMLDHRNWKYWALENAWGNLSLDPNPVPRDNIMYSGWYGAMLAEYISNTGDQRYNEQPLVLRHPDGREWSYTFSQLAEAVFRNFKRSAFTLFPCEPNWIYPLCNNFGSICVRIHDRLYGTAWWPQIEADYRRHFDAEFTTLDGRTLAIRSSRTGLTIAALTSVMADCVTAYFLHGVLPDVARRAWEIARLDFIRVADGKVDLVTRGWDAIDTGNYKRSMITTYAQVGAAAGEMGDREVLELLRQRVRDEYPGSLEDGVRVHPGVSNFAHASLLGLFAQGPGVRRSVHVRGISAATQSGPMLMSAPYPDVLVLRAVNDGGVLAGTLGPGRPGVAGGRYTLELGQLRPGGAYRCEGLAEPSIMADSRGRAVVQVQLAGRQEFRVVPQH
;
A
#
# COMPACT_ATOMS: atom_id res chain seq x y z
N MET A 1 -30.86 -25.58 -6.32
CA MET A 1 -30.81 -25.38 -7.78
C MET A 1 -29.53 -24.64 -8.10
N SER A 2 -28.56 -25.37 -8.59
CA SER A 2 -27.20 -24.93 -8.84
C SER A 2 -27.15 -24.26 -10.21
N SER A 3 -26.89 -22.96 -10.23
CA SER A 3 -26.61 -22.23 -11.48
C SER A 3 -25.12 -22.38 -11.79
N VAL A 4 -24.81 -23.28 -12.69
CA VAL A 4 -23.51 -23.42 -13.33
C VAL A 4 -23.33 -22.24 -14.29
N ASN A 5 -22.37 -21.38 -14.01
CA ASN A 5 -21.91 -20.37 -14.97
C ASN A 5 -21.19 -21.08 -16.14
N PRO A 6 -21.44 -20.69 -17.39
CA PRO A 6 -20.77 -21.31 -18.53
C PRO A 6 -19.27 -20.97 -18.51
N VAL A 7 -18.45 -22.01 -18.59
CA VAL A 7 -17.02 -21.95 -18.83
C VAL A 7 -16.84 -21.41 -20.24
N LEU A 8 -16.23 -20.24 -20.39
CA LEU A 8 -15.77 -19.72 -21.68
C LEU A 8 -14.41 -20.40 -21.97
N ASP A 9 -14.35 -21.10 -23.10
CA ASP A 9 -13.12 -21.70 -23.59
C ASP A 9 -12.01 -20.65 -23.74
N PRO A 10 -10.76 -20.96 -23.38
CA PRO A 10 -9.65 -20.04 -23.58
C PRO A 10 -9.37 -19.88 -25.08
N PRO A 11 -9.11 -18.65 -25.57
CA PRO A 11 -8.74 -18.44 -26.95
C PRO A 11 -7.40 -19.12 -27.26
N GLY A 12 -7.40 -19.95 -28.31
CA GLY A 12 -6.22 -20.68 -28.77
C GLY A 12 -5.05 -19.73 -29.06
N PHE A 13 -3.89 -20.05 -28.50
CA PHE A 13 -2.64 -19.31 -28.69
C PHE A 13 -2.08 -19.57 -30.11
N GLY A 14 -2.51 -18.76 -31.09
CA GLY A 14 -1.81 -18.59 -32.35
C GLY A 14 -0.64 -17.64 -32.13
N GLN A 15 0.56 -18.00 -32.62
CA GLN A 15 1.70 -17.10 -32.72
C GLN A 15 1.31 -15.87 -33.55
N SER A 16 0.92 -14.77 -32.88
CA SER A 16 0.69 -13.49 -33.54
C SER A 16 1.94 -12.64 -33.49
N ALA A 17 2.37 -12.18 -34.67
CA ALA A 17 3.43 -11.23 -34.87
C ALA A 17 3.34 -10.07 -33.87
N ARG A 18 4.47 -9.75 -33.21
CA ARG A 18 4.63 -8.59 -32.32
C ARG A 18 4.16 -7.32 -33.05
N ALA A 19 3.02 -6.79 -32.65
CA ALA A 19 2.68 -5.42 -32.98
C ALA A 19 3.75 -4.49 -32.36
N PRO A 20 4.22 -3.46 -33.08
CA PRO A 20 5.17 -2.50 -32.53
C PRO A 20 4.51 -1.81 -31.33
N HIS A 21 5.17 -1.86 -30.18
CA HIS A 21 4.78 -1.08 -29.01
C HIS A 21 4.64 0.40 -29.45
N PRO A 22 3.56 1.09 -29.08
CA PRO A 22 3.54 2.53 -29.22
C PRO A 22 4.67 3.05 -28.30
N GLN A 23 5.68 3.63 -28.92
CA GLN A 23 6.78 4.28 -28.21
C GLN A 23 6.14 5.32 -27.28
N GLY A 24 6.24 5.06 -25.99
CA GLY A 24 5.67 5.90 -24.94
C GLY A 24 6.17 7.32 -25.12
N GLY A 25 5.25 8.27 -25.07
CA GLY A 25 5.54 9.68 -25.07
C GLY A 25 6.69 9.97 -24.11
N GLY A 26 7.67 10.78 -24.57
CA GLY A 26 8.89 11.09 -23.87
C GLY A 26 8.63 11.41 -22.40
N SER A 27 9.46 10.88 -21.51
CA SER A 27 9.34 11.01 -20.06
C SER A 27 9.18 12.50 -19.69
N ARG A 28 7.97 12.91 -19.34
CA ARG A 28 7.76 14.24 -18.74
C ARG A 28 8.47 14.22 -17.40
N GLY A 29 9.45 15.11 -17.21
CA GLY A 29 10.34 15.09 -16.04
C GLY A 29 9.58 15.16 -14.71
N VAL A 30 8.78 16.21 -14.49
CA VAL A 30 8.00 16.45 -13.25
C VAL A 30 6.67 17.06 -13.64
N ALA A 31 5.56 16.57 -13.05
CA ALA A 31 4.25 17.19 -13.22
C ALA A 31 4.11 18.45 -12.35
N LEU A 32 3.47 19.49 -12.88
CA LEU A 32 3.06 20.63 -12.06
C LEU A 32 1.82 20.29 -11.23
N ILE A 33 1.64 21.03 -10.14
CA ILE A 33 0.41 20.98 -9.35
C ILE A 33 -0.71 21.60 -10.19
N PRO A 34 -1.86 20.90 -10.37
CA PRO A 34 -2.97 21.41 -11.17
C PRO A 34 -3.53 22.72 -10.63
N LEU A 35 -3.83 23.65 -11.54
CA LEU A 35 -4.47 24.90 -11.18
C LEU A 35 -5.97 24.65 -10.97
N ARG A 36 -6.45 24.94 -9.78
CA ARG A 36 -7.87 24.91 -9.41
C ARG A 36 -8.16 25.89 -8.28
N ASP A 37 -9.40 26.34 -8.18
CA ASP A 37 -9.83 27.30 -7.17
C ASP A 37 -10.46 26.63 -5.94
N ALA A 38 -11.07 25.47 -6.11
CA ALA A 38 -11.69 24.72 -5.03
C ALA A 38 -10.67 23.85 -4.27
N ILE A 39 -10.83 23.74 -2.95
CA ILE A 39 -10.01 22.84 -2.11
C ILE A 39 -10.24 21.39 -2.54
N ASP A 40 -11.49 21.01 -2.76
CA ASP A 40 -11.90 19.66 -3.14
C ASP A 40 -12.19 19.57 -4.64
N GLY A 41 -12.03 18.40 -5.21
CA GLY A 41 -12.35 18.14 -6.62
C GLY A 41 -13.87 18.12 -6.90
N PRO A 42 -14.27 18.14 -8.17
CA PRO A 42 -15.68 18.30 -8.56
C PRO A 42 -16.58 17.16 -8.08
N LEU A 43 -16.10 15.91 -8.08
CA LEU A 43 -16.87 14.77 -7.57
C LEU A 43 -17.07 14.86 -6.06
N SER A 44 -16.01 15.20 -5.34
CA SER A 44 -16.06 15.39 -3.88
C SER A 44 -17.01 16.52 -3.51
N VAL A 45 -16.96 17.67 -4.20
CA VAL A 45 -17.88 18.79 -4.00
C VAL A 45 -19.34 18.36 -4.25
N SER A 46 -19.59 17.58 -5.30
CA SER A 46 -20.94 17.05 -5.58
C SER A 46 -21.45 16.14 -4.45
N ARG A 47 -20.57 15.24 -3.92
CA ARG A 47 -20.92 14.37 -2.79
C ARG A 47 -21.17 15.15 -1.51
N GLN A 48 -20.32 16.15 -1.23
CA GLN A 48 -20.49 17.04 -0.07
C GLN A 48 -21.80 17.83 -0.15
N ARG A 49 -22.13 18.39 -1.31
CA ARG A 49 -23.40 19.10 -1.53
C ARG A 49 -24.60 18.20 -1.27
N ARG A 50 -24.59 16.96 -1.76
CA ARG A 50 -25.64 15.98 -1.48
C ARG A 50 -25.76 15.69 0.03
N THR A 51 -24.64 15.47 0.71
CA THR A 51 -24.61 15.21 2.16
C THR A 51 -25.17 16.42 2.94
N LEU A 52 -24.77 17.63 2.57
CA LEU A 52 -25.29 18.86 3.17
C LEU A 52 -26.77 19.06 2.90
N ALA A 53 -27.27 18.71 1.72
CA ALA A 53 -28.71 18.78 1.41
C ALA A 53 -29.50 17.79 2.28
N ILE A 54 -29.02 16.56 2.46
CA ILE A 54 -29.66 15.58 3.38
C ILE A 54 -29.67 16.14 4.81
N TYR A 55 -28.53 16.67 5.27
CA TYR A 55 -28.46 17.28 6.61
C TYR A 55 -29.38 18.50 6.73
N ALA A 56 -29.50 19.37 5.72
CA ALA A 56 -30.39 20.52 5.73
C ALA A 56 -31.86 20.09 5.86
N VAL A 57 -32.29 19.03 5.18
CA VAL A 57 -33.62 18.46 5.34
C VAL A 57 -33.84 17.95 6.76
N MET A 58 -32.87 17.21 7.30
CA MET A 58 -32.93 16.74 8.71
C MET A 58 -32.96 17.92 9.70
N PHE A 59 -32.18 18.96 9.44
CA PHE A 59 -32.13 20.17 10.28
C PHE A 59 -33.47 20.90 10.29
N VAL A 60 -34.09 21.14 9.12
CA VAL A 60 -35.39 21.80 9.00
C VAL A 60 -36.50 20.99 9.69
N ALA A 61 -36.53 19.67 9.46
CA ALA A 61 -37.48 18.78 10.14
C ALA A 61 -37.26 18.76 11.65
N GLY A 62 -35.99 18.68 12.08
CA GLY A 62 -35.63 18.75 13.49
C GLY A 62 -36.02 20.07 14.16
N LEU A 63 -35.80 21.18 13.47
CA LEU A 63 -36.20 22.51 13.97
C LEU A 63 -37.72 22.64 14.07
N ALA A 64 -38.48 22.17 13.08
CA ALA A 64 -39.94 22.15 13.14
C ALA A 64 -40.46 21.34 14.34
N LEU A 65 -39.89 20.16 14.57
CA LEU A 65 -40.23 19.31 15.72
C LEU A 65 -39.81 19.93 17.06
N ALA A 66 -38.70 20.66 17.10
CA ALA A 66 -38.18 21.32 18.30
C ALA A 66 -39.15 22.41 18.84
N PHE A 67 -40.06 22.92 18.01
CA PHE A 67 -41.10 23.85 18.39
C PHE A 67 -42.50 23.18 18.47
N SER A 68 -42.59 21.86 18.43
CA SER A 68 -43.87 21.16 18.59
C SER A 68 -44.40 21.25 20.02
N ALA A 69 -45.71 21.01 20.21
CA ALA A 69 -46.33 20.99 21.54
C ALA A 69 -45.96 19.76 22.38
N ALA A 70 -45.51 18.68 21.76
CA ALA A 70 -45.16 17.42 22.44
C ALA A 70 -43.72 17.43 22.94
N PRO A 71 -43.46 17.27 24.26
CA PRO A 71 -42.08 17.24 24.81
C PRO A 71 -41.16 16.24 24.15
N ALA A 72 -41.64 15.03 23.87
CA ALA A 72 -40.90 13.99 23.16
C ALA A 72 -40.54 14.43 21.72
N GLY A 73 -41.46 15.09 21.02
CA GLY A 73 -41.24 15.67 19.69
C GLY A 73 -40.16 16.75 19.72
N GLN A 74 -40.16 17.62 20.72
CA GLN A 74 -39.12 18.65 20.91
C GLN A 74 -37.72 18.00 21.11
N ALA A 75 -37.59 17.05 22.02
CA ALA A 75 -36.35 16.36 22.31
C ALA A 75 -35.84 15.59 21.09
N PHE A 76 -36.72 14.89 20.38
CA PHE A 76 -36.35 14.20 19.14
C PHE A 76 -35.85 15.16 18.07
N GLY A 77 -36.60 16.26 17.84
CA GLY A 77 -36.23 17.29 16.89
C GLY A 77 -34.85 17.91 17.16
N LEU A 78 -34.57 18.26 18.41
CA LEU A 78 -33.25 18.77 18.82
C LEU A 78 -32.13 17.72 18.63
N GLY A 79 -32.45 16.43 18.85
CA GLY A 79 -31.55 15.32 18.57
C GLY A 79 -31.20 15.17 17.08
N LEU A 80 -32.07 15.56 16.16
CA LEU A 80 -31.79 15.59 14.72
C LEU A 80 -30.84 16.71 14.32
N LEU A 81 -30.82 17.84 15.06
CA LEU A 81 -29.92 18.98 14.78
C LEU A 81 -28.46 18.62 15.06
N LEU A 82 -28.22 17.90 16.16
CA LEU A 82 -26.88 17.48 16.60
C LEU A 82 -26.99 16.18 17.40
N PRO A 83 -26.07 15.21 17.25
CA PRO A 83 -26.05 14.01 18.10
C PRO A 83 -26.08 14.38 19.58
N GLY A 84 -27.07 13.84 20.31
CA GLY A 84 -27.28 14.18 21.73
C GLY A 84 -27.96 15.52 22.00
N GLY A 85 -28.21 16.33 20.97
CA GLY A 85 -28.86 17.64 21.12
C GLY A 85 -30.23 17.61 21.83
N GLY A 86 -30.94 16.48 21.73
CA GLY A 86 -32.21 16.26 22.41
C GLY A 86 -32.14 16.31 23.94
N PHE A 87 -31.01 15.98 24.55
CA PHE A 87 -30.83 16.07 26.00
C PHE A 87 -30.76 17.50 26.53
N SER A 88 -30.60 18.52 25.65
CA SER A 88 -30.62 19.90 26.05
C SER A 88 -31.93 20.36 26.67
N VAL A 89 -33.04 19.64 26.45
CA VAL A 89 -34.34 19.93 27.07
C VAL A 89 -34.33 19.85 28.61
N HIS A 90 -33.35 19.16 29.19
CA HIS A 90 -33.21 18.98 30.64
C HIS A 90 -32.45 20.10 31.34
N LEU A 91 -31.79 21.04 30.60
CA LEU A 91 -30.84 21.99 31.18
C LEU A 91 -31.48 22.98 32.19
N ALA A 92 -32.78 23.20 32.15
CA ALA A 92 -33.48 24.00 33.13
C ALA A 92 -34.13 23.19 34.28
N GLY A 93 -33.94 21.88 34.35
CA GLY A 93 -34.51 20.95 35.35
C GLY A 93 -33.77 20.92 36.70
N GLY A 94 -33.23 22.07 37.16
CA GLY A 94 -32.39 22.16 38.34
C GLY A 94 -31.02 21.46 38.16
N LEU A 95 -30.26 21.33 39.26
CA LEU A 95 -28.89 20.81 39.19
C LEU A 95 -28.83 19.39 38.57
N TRP A 96 -29.67 18.48 38.98
CA TRP A 96 -29.67 17.10 38.51
C TRP A 96 -30.15 16.97 37.06
N GLY A 97 -31.15 17.77 36.68
CA GLY A 97 -31.59 17.85 35.28
C GLY A 97 -30.50 18.38 34.35
N ALA A 98 -29.85 19.48 34.77
CA ALA A 98 -28.74 20.06 34.01
C ALA A 98 -27.54 19.10 33.87
N LEU A 99 -27.13 18.43 34.95
CA LEU A 99 -26.05 17.43 34.92
C LEU A 99 -26.43 16.25 34.03
N GLY A 100 -27.63 15.70 34.14
CA GLY A 100 -28.14 14.61 33.30
C GLY A 100 -28.19 14.99 31.82
N GLY A 101 -28.67 16.21 31.52
CA GLY A 101 -28.68 16.74 30.14
C GLY A 101 -27.27 16.88 29.53
N LEU A 102 -26.33 17.49 30.27
CA LEU A 102 -24.95 17.64 29.83
C LEU A 102 -24.25 16.30 29.64
N LEU A 103 -24.46 15.36 30.58
CA LEU A 103 -23.89 14.00 30.48
C LEU A 103 -24.45 13.24 29.27
N GLY A 104 -25.77 13.33 29.03
CA GLY A 104 -26.41 12.72 27.86
C GLY A 104 -25.89 13.28 26.54
N MET A 105 -25.71 14.61 26.46
CA MET A 105 -25.07 15.25 25.29
C MET A 105 -23.61 14.78 25.10
N ALA A 106 -22.80 14.83 26.15
CA ALA A 106 -21.40 14.47 26.10
C ALA A 106 -21.20 12.99 25.72
N LEU A 107 -21.97 12.09 26.32
CA LEU A 107 -21.91 10.65 26.01
C LEU A 107 -22.35 10.37 24.57
N SER A 108 -23.42 11.03 24.09
CA SER A 108 -23.88 10.88 22.71
C SER A 108 -22.83 11.35 21.69
N LEU A 109 -22.18 12.49 21.97
CA LEU A 109 -21.08 13.00 21.11
C LEU A 109 -19.86 12.06 21.12
N LEU A 110 -19.52 11.53 22.30
CA LEU A 110 -18.42 10.55 22.42
C LEU A 110 -18.73 9.27 21.63
N LEU A 111 -19.93 8.70 21.81
CA LEU A 111 -20.36 7.51 21.09
C LEU A 111 -20.47 7.78 19.57
N PHE A 112 -20.90 8.97 19.17
CA PHE A 112 -20.90 9.36 17.77
C PHE A 112 -19.48 9.43 17.21
N GLY A 113 -18.53 9.97 17.97
CA GLY A 113 -17.10 9.95 17.63
C GLY A 113 -16.57 8.52 17.47
N VAL A 114 -16.93 7.60 18.37
CA VAL A 114 -16.61 6.16 18.25
C VAL A 114 -17.26 5.56 16.99
N GLY A 115 -18.51 5.92 16.69
CA GLY A 115 -19.20 5.50 15.47
C GLY A 115 -18.51 6.00 14.19
N LEU A 116 -18.03 7.25 14.18
CA LEU A 116 -17.23 7.78 13.07
C LEU A 116 -15.90 7.05 12.92
N PHE A 117 -15.25 6.70 14.05
CA PHE A 117 -14.03 5.91 14.02
C PHE A 117 -14.28 4.49 13.50
N ALA A 118 -15.37 3.84 13.91
CA ALA A 118 -15.77 2.53 13.37
C ALA A 118 -16.06 2.60 11.86
N TRP A 119 -16.71 3.67 11.39
CA TRP A 119 -16.90 3.90 9.96
C TRP A 119 -15.58 4.09 9.22
N PHE A 120 -14.65 4.88 9.78
CA PHE A 120 -13.33 5.08 9.22
C PHE A 120 -12.49 3.79 9.22
N GLY A 121 -12.43 3.08 10.35
CA GLY A 121 -11.51 1.96 10.56
C GLY A 121 -11.97 0.61 9.97
N SER A 122 -13.28 0.46 9.69
CA SER A 122 -13.85 -0.81 9.21
C SER A 122 -15.00 -0.64 8.21
N GLY A 123 -15.19 0.56 7.67
CA GLY A 123 -16.28 0.82 6.72
C GLY A 123 -17.70 0.76 7.32
N ASN A 124 -17.86 0.67 8.66
CA ASN A 124 -19.16 0.53 9.31
C ASN A 124 -19.97 1.82 9.25
N ILE A 125 -20.67 2.04 8.13
CA ILE A 125 -21.52 3.23 7.92
C ILE A 125 -22.74 3.26 8.83
N LEU A 126 -23.17 2.12 9.38
CA LEU A 126 -24.35 2.05 10.25
C LEU A 126 -24.08 2.63 11.63
N ALA A 127 -22.87 2.48 12.17
CA ALA A 127 -22.53 2.90 13.52
C ALA A 127 -22.84 4.38 13.81
N PRO A 128 -22.36 5.37 13.05
CA PRO A 128 -22.67 6.79 13.32
C PRO A 128 -24.16 7.10 13.15
N ILE A 129 -24.87 6.44 12.22
CA ILE A 129 -26.30 6.65 11.98
C ILE A 129 -27.11 6.12 13.18
N VAL A 130 -26.82 4.91 13.65
CA VAL A 130 -27.50 4.28 14.79
C VAL A 130 -27.29 5.11 16.07
N VAL A 131 -26.07 5.58 16.31
CA VAL A 131 -25.79 6.43 17.48
C VAL A 131 -26.53 7.76 17.40
N TRP A 132 -26.54 8.41 16.24
CA TRP A 132 -27.23 9.69 16.07
C TRP A 132 -28.74 9.56 16.29
N LEU A 133 -29.39 8.67 15.55
CA LEU A 133 -30.84 8.49 15.65
C LEU A 133 -31.25 7.85 17.00
N GLY A 134 -30.45 6.89 17.51
CA GLY A 134 -30.68 6.25 18.80
C GLY A 134 -30.60 7.22 19.97
N SER A 135 -29.64 8.15 19.96
CA SER A 135 -29.55 9.21 20.98
C SER A 135 -30.72 10.19 20.91
N ALA A 136 -31.22 10.52 19.70
CA ALA A 136 -32.40 11.34 19.53
C ALA A 136 -33.68 10.66 20.05
N LEU A 137 -33.86 9.36 19.76
CA LEU A 137 -34.96 8.55 20.26
C LEU A 137 -34.92 8.41 21.80
N LEU A 138 -33.72 8.15 22.35
CA LEU A 138 -33.54 8.04 23.80
C LEU A 138 -33.87 9.36 24.51
N ALA A 139 -33.42 10.50 23.96
CA ALA A 139 -33.75 11.81 24.51
C ALA A 139 -35.25 12.07 24.45
N ALA A 140 -35.95 11.64 23.39
CA ALA A 140 -37.40 11.75 23.27
C ALA A 140 -38.14 10.89 24.33
N ALA A 141 -37.65 9.66 24.57
CA ALA A 141 -38.23 8.76 25.59
C ALA A 141 -38.07 9.30 27.03
N LEU A 142 -37.00 10.05 27.27
CA LEU A 142 -36.67 10.62 28.59
C LEU A 142 -37.09 12.09 28.71
N ALA A 143 -37.84 12.65 27.74
CA ALA A 143 -38.18 14.07 27.72
C ALA A 143 -38.99 14.47 28.96
N PRO A 144 -38.64 15.60 29.65
CA PRO A 144 -39.37 16.08 30.79
C PRO A 144 -40.73 16.65 30.35
N GLN A 145 -41.73 16.66 31.25
CA GLN A 145 -43.04 17.25 30.93
C GLN A 145 -42.96 18.74 30.59
N ALA A 146 -42.01 19.46 31.18
CA ALA A 146 -41.72 20.87 30.90
C ALA A 146 -40.28 20.99 30.33
N PRO A 147 -40.08 20.85 29.02
CA PRO A 147 -38.79 21.00 28.40
C PRO A 147 -38.28 22.45 28.44
N TRP A 148 -36.98 22.63 28.50
CA TRP A 148 -36.40 23.98 28.50
C TRP A 148 -36.65 24.72 27.17
N SER A 149 -37.37 25.85 27.24
CA SER A 149 -37.72 26.66 26.06
C SER A 149 -36.53 27.31 25.34
N GLY A 150 -35.39 27.43 26.02
CA GLY A 150 -34.14 27.93 25.43
C GLY A 150 -33.36 26.88 24.59
N ALA A 151 -33.69 25.58 24.70
CA ALA A 151 -32.97 24.50 24.04
C ALA A 151 -32.90 24.62 22.50
N PRO A 152 -33.98 24.97 21.76
CA PRO A 152 -33.94 25.16 20.32
C PRO A 152 -32.94 26.26 19.89
N TRP A 153 -32.94 27.37 20.62
CA TRP A 153 -32.04 28.50 20.33
C TRP A 153 -30.58 28.17 20.61
N LEU A 154 -30.31 27.45 21.71
CA LEU A 154 -28.98 26.99 22.02
C LEU A 154 -28.44 26.05 20.92
N MET A 155 -29.22 25.06 20.47
CA MET A 155 -28.80 24.11 19.43
C MET A 155 -28.61 24.80 18.08
N ALA A 156 -29.52 25.70 17.68
CA ALA A 156 -29.35 26.49 16.47
C ALA A 156 -28.08 27.35 16.50
N ALA A 157 -27.81 28.01 17.64
CA ALA A 157 -26.59 28.81 17.82
C ALA A 157 -25.33 27.98 17.76
N LEU A 158 -25.32 26.78 18.36
CA LEU A 158 -24.19 25.85 18.27
C LEU A 158 -23.91 25.40 16.83
N VAL A 159 -24.94 24.99 16.08
CA VAL A 159 -24.79 24.59 14.68
C VAL A 159 -24.32 25.78 13.83
N ALA A 160 -24.84 26.97 14.03
CA ALA A 160 -24.39 28.18 13.34
C ALA A 160 -22.93 28.49 13.66
N ALA A 161 -22.51 28.43 14.92
CA ALA A 161 -21.13 28.67 15.35
C ALA A 161 -20.16 27.66 14.74
N LEU A 162 -20.50 26.37 14.76
CA LEU A 162 -19.71 25.32 14.11
C LEU A 162 -19.59 25.52 12.60
N SER A 163 -20.68 25.93 11.94
CA SER A 163 -20.69 26.21 10.50
C SER A 163 -19.78 27.41 10.17
N VAL A 164 -19.88 28.50 10.91
CA VAL A 164 -19.02 29.70 10.73
C VAL A 164 -17.57 29.38 10.98
N ALA A 165 -17.25 28.62 12.06
CA ALA A 165 -15.88 28.18 12.37
C ALA A 165 -15.30 27.35 11.25
N THR A 166 -16.08 26.39 10.71
CA THR A 166 -15.68 25.53 9.59
C THR A 166 -15.42 26.35 8.32
N LEU A 167 -16.30 27.28 7.97
CA LEU A 167 -16.15 28.14 6.80
C LEU A 167 -14.90 29.04 6.92
N ARG A 168 -14.67 29.65 8.09
CA ARG A 168 -13.46 30.46 8.34
C ARG A 168 -12.18 29.64 8.26
N SER A 169 -12.16 28.45 8.87
CA SER A 169 -11.03 27.53 8.80
C SER A 169 -10.71 27.15 7.35
N ARG A 170 -11.72 26.77 6.56
CA ARG A 170 -11.56 26.43 5.14
C ARG A 170 -11.06 27.62 4.31
N ALA A 171 -11.54 28.84 4.58
CA ALA A 171 -11.06 30.03 3.87
C ALA A 171 -9.58 30.33 4.17
N GLY A 172 -9.15 30.14 5.43
CA GLY A 172 -7.75 30.25 5.82
C GLY A 172 -6.85 29.20 5.15
N GLN A 173 -7.27 27.94 5.22
CA GLN A 173 -6.58 26.82 4.57
C GLN A 173 -6.43 27.03 3.06
N ARG A 174 -7.49 27.51 2.38
CA ARG A 174 -7.45 27.79 0.95
C ARG A 174 -6.40 28.85 0.61
N ARG A 175 -6.35 29.96 1.34
CA ARG A 175 -5.36 31.03 1.09
C ARG A 175 -3.94 30.52 1.24
N GLN A 176 -3.66 29.80 2.31
CA GLN A 176 -2.35 29.21 2.55
C GLN A 176 -1.97 28.20 1.43
N ALA A 177 -2.90 27.30 1.08
CA ALA A 177 -2.66 26.29 0.06
C ALA A 177 -2.41 26.87 -1.34
N VAL A 178 -3.06 27.99 -1.70
CA VAL A 178 -2.78 28.70 -2.97
C VAL A 178 -1.37 29.28 -2.98
N ALA A 179 -0.95 29.93 -1.89
CA ALA A 179 0.40 30.50 -1.79
C ALA A 179 1.49 29.38 -1.86
N ASP A 180 1.27 28.27 -1.14
CA ASP A 180 2.17 27.12 -1.19
C ASP A 180 2.22 26.48 -2.57
N ARG A 181 1.08 26.36 -3.28
CA ARG A 181 1.03 25.87 -4.66
C ARG A 181 1.85 26.73 -5.61
N GLU A 182 1.74 28.04 -5.54
CA GLU A 182 2.49 28.96 -6.41
C GLU A 182 3.99 28.83 -6.18
N ARG A 183 4.42 28.80 -4.92
CA ARG A 183 5.82 28.60 -4.53
C ARG A 183 6.36 27.25 -5.02
N ARG A 184 5.62 26.17 -4.81
CA ARG A 184 5.96 24.81 -5.23
C ARG A 184 5.99 24.68 -6.75
N ASN A 185 5.01 25.22 -7.47
CA ASN A 185 5.00 25.21 -8.93
C ASN A 185 6.17 25.99 -9.53
N THR A 186 6.61 27.07 -8.91
CA THR A 186 7.83 27.77 -9.32
C THR A 186 9.07 26.87 -9.22
N HIS A 187 9.19 26.07 -8.16
CA HIS A 187 10.25 25.07 -7.99
C HIS A 187 10.13 23.94 -9.02
N LEU A 188 8.96 23.33 -9.14
CA LEU A 188 8.69 22.21 -10.05
C LEU A 188 8.91 22.60 -11.53
N ALA A 189 8.55 23.82 -11.93
CA ALA A 189 8.78 24.30 -13.29
C ALA A 189 10.27 24.39 -13.64
N ARG A 190 11.13 24.77 -12.69
CA ARG A 190 12.59 24.77 -12.88
C ARG A 190 13.15 23.36 -13.08
N LEU A 191 12.58 22.37 -12.37
CA LEU A 191 12.96 20.96 -12.51
C LEU A 191 12.43 20.36 -13.81
N ALA A 192 11.20 20.68 -14.21
CA ALA A 192 10.59 20.22 -15.45
C ALA A 192 11.35 20.71 -16.72
N ALA A 193 12.07 21.82 -16.61
CA ALA A 193 12.92 22.35 -17.69
C ALA A 193 14.24 21.58 -17.86
N ARG A 194 14.62 20.71 -16.90
CA ARG A 194 15.84 19.90 -16.98
C ARG A 194 15.58 18.59 -17.74
N PRO A 195 16.57 18.08 -18.50
CA PRO A 195 16.47 16.74 -19.08
C PRO A 195 16.19 15.71 -17.98
N SER A 196 15.19 14.86 -18.17
CA SER A 196 14.89 13.78 -17.23
C SER A 196 15.55 12.49 -17.72
N VAL A 197 16.23 11.80 -16.80
CA VAL A 197 16.72 10.45 -17.01
C VAL A 197 15.64 9.47 -16.54
N ASP A 198 15.34 8.45 -17.34
CA ASP A 198 14.47 7.35 -16.87
C ASP A 198 15.27 6.48 -15.91
N LEU A 199 14.94 6.57 -14.63
CA LEU A 199 15.63 5.81 -13.59
C LEU A 199 15.44 4.29 -13.73
N ALA A 200 14.48 3.80 -14.54
CA ALA A 200 14.40 2.38 -14.88
C ALA A 200 15.66 1.89 -15.64
N ASP A 201 16.38 2.81 -16.30
CA ASP A 201 17.63 2.55 -17.01
C ASP A 201 18.88 2.82 -16.18
N ALA A 202 18.73 3.18 -14.91
CA ALA A 202 19.87 3.49 -14.07
C ALA A 202 20.85 2.29 -14.02
N VAL A 203 22.13 2.59 -14.25
CA VAL A 203 23.19 1.58 -14.10
C VAL A 203 23.26 1.17 -12.64
N ARG A 204 23.15 -0.12 -12.37
CA ARG A 204 23.17 -0.70 -11.04
C ARG A 204 24.59 -1.08 -10.66
N ASP A 205 24.91 -0.83 -9.39
CA ASP A 205 26.17 -1.30 -8.82
C ASP A 205 26.20 -2.84 -8.84
N GLY A 206 27.15 -3.42 -9.55
CA GLY A 206 27.25 -4.88 -9.71
C GLY A 206 27.70 -5.64 -8.45
N GLN A 207 27.76 -4.99 -7.27
CA GLN A 207 28.31 -5.58 -6.05
C GLN A 207 27.35 -6.53 -5.31
N GLY A 208 26.06 -6.51 -5.64
CA GLY A 208 25.04 -7.33 -4.99
C GLY A 208 24.54 -6.73 -3.67
N ILE A 209 23.84 -7.55 -2.88
CA ILE A 209 23.24 -7.15 -1.61
C ILE A 209 24.36 -6.79 -0.62
N PRO A 210 24.31 -5.60 0.01
CA PRO A 210 25.28 -5.21 1.05
C PRO A 210 25.18 -6.14 2.28
N ASP A 211 26.29 -6.35 2.97
CA ASP A 211 26.33 -7.23 4.15
C ASP A 211 25.38 -6.77 5.26
N GLU A 212 25.21 -5.45 5.43
CA GLU A 212 24.25 -4.90 6.39
C GLU A 212 22.80 -5.28 6.02
N ALA A 213 22.47 -5.34 4.74
CA ALA A 213 21.15 -5.72 4.25
C ALA A 213 20.89 -7.23 4.31
N ALA A 214 21.96 -8.05 4.35
CA ALA A 214 21.84 -9.51 4.42
C ALA A 214 21.07 -9.98 5.66
N GLY A 215 21.25 -9.32 6.81
CA GLY A 215 20.52 -9.64 8.04
C GLY A 215 19.01 -9.30 7.94
N TYR A 216 18.63 -8.25 7.23
CA TYR A 216 17.22 -7.95 6.95
C TYR A 216 16.61 -8.94 5.96
N LEU A 217 17.36 -9.35 4.94
CA LEU A 217 16.95 -10.43 4.02
C LEU A 217 16.66 -11.72 4.80
N ARG A 218 17.56 -12.12 5.71
CA ARG A 218 17.36 -13.27 6.59
C ARG A 218 16.07 -13.14 7.42
N HIS A 219 15.81 -11.98 8.00
CA HIS A 219 14.58 -11.72 8.76
C HIS A 219 13.31 -11.99 7.95
N LEU A 220 13.28 -11.55 6.69
CA LEU A 220 12.13 -11.77 5.81
C LEU A 220 12.02 -13.24 5.37
N LEU A 221 13.16 -13.86 4.99
CA LEU A 221 13.19 -15.24 4.52
C LEU A 221 12.77 -16.24 5.61
N ASP A 222 13.25 -16.08 6.86
CA ASP A 222 12.91 -16.99 7.96
C ASP A 222 11.39 -16.99 8.23
N ARG A 223 10.73 -15.84 8.08
CA ARG A 223 9.27 -15.76 8.23
C ARG A 223 8.51 -16.24 6.99
N ALA A 224 9.02 -15.94 5.81
CA ALA A 224 8.38 -16.34 4.56
C ALA A 224 8.45 -17.85 4.33
N LEU A 225 9.57 -18.49 4.71
CA LEU A 225 9.80 -19.93 4.54
C LEU A 225 9.13 -20.81 5.60
N GLN A 226 8.44 -20.24 6.59
CA GLN A 226 7.62 -21.03 7.50
C GLN A 226 6.53 -21.81 6.73
N PRO A 227 6.03 -22.95 7.27
CA PRO A 227 4.82 -23.58 6.77
C PRO A 227 3.70 -22.56 6.55
N VAL A 228 2.88 -22.78 5.54
CA VAL A 228 1.85 -21.79 5.10
C VAL A 228 0.89 -21.42 6.24
N GLU A 229 0.58 -22.39 7.09
CA GLU A 229 -0.37 -22.26 8.21
C GLU A 229 0.24 -21.50 9.41
N ARG A 230 1.58 -21.39 9.48
CA ARG A 230 2.29 -20.72 10.58
C ARG A 230 2.53 -19.26 10.28
N PHE A 231 2.31 -18.41 11.27
CA PHE A 231 2.56 -16.98 11.24
C PHE A 231 3.38 -16.55 12.47
N GLU A 232 4.39 -17.36 12.81
CA GLU A 232 5.25 -17.11 13.97
C GLU A 232 6.07 -15.82 13.72
N GLY A 233 6.04 -14.91 14.70
CA GLY A 233 6.73 -13.62 14.63
C GLY A 233 6.06 -12.58 13.73
N PHE A 234 4.88 -12.85 13.14
CA PHE A 234 4.07 -11.80 12.52
C PHE A 234 3.30 -11.02 13.58
N ASP A 235 3.17 -9.71 13.37
CA ASP A 235 2.34 -8.85 14.22
C ASP A 235 0.86 -9.14 13.92
N ALA A 236 0.08 -9.50 14.93
CA ALA A 236 -1.34 -9.85 14.78
C ALA A 236 -2.20 -8.95 15.67
N ILE A 237 -2.24 -7.64 15.37
CA ILE A 237 -2.89 -6.64 16.21
C ILE A 237 -4.35 -6.43 15.80
N ASP A 238 -4.63 -6.30 14.51
CA ASP A 238 -5.98 -6.12 13.97
C ASP A 238 -6.12 -6.72 12.57
N GLN A 239 -7.34 -6.67 12.02
CA GLN A 239 -7.66 -7.15 10.67
C GLN A 239 -8.15 -6.01 9.74
N PHE A 240 -8.31 -4.79 10.24
CA PHE A 240 -8.98 -3.71 9.53
C PHE A 240 -8.02 -2.64 9.01
N GLN A 241 -6.91 -2.37 9.71
CA GLN A 241 -5.98 -1.27 9.42
C GLN A 241 -4.56 -1.75 9.11
N THR A 242 -3.63 -0.82 9.01
CA THR A 242 -2.26 -1.01 8.50
C THR A 242 -1.43 -2.07 9.22
N ALA A 243 -1.73 -2.42 10.47
CA ALA A 243 -1.05 -3.48 11.22
C ALA A 243 -1.55 -4.91 10.87
N SER A 244 -2.53 -5.05 9.98
CA SER A 244 -3.03 -6.38 9.60
C SER A 244 -1.98 -7.25 8.92
N ILE A 245 -2.07 -8.56 9.14
CA ILE A 245 -1.12 -9.57 8.62
C ILE A 245 -0.98 -9.48 7.09
N ARG A 246 -2.06 -9.26 6.34
CA ARG A 246 -2.03 -9.17 4.87
C ARG A 246 -1.05 -8.11 4.36
N TYR A 247 -0.93 -6.97 5.04
CA TYR A 247 0.00 -5.91 4.65
C TYR A 247 1.45 -6.31 4.93
N GLN A 248 1.72 -7.03 6.03
CA GLN A 248 3.06 -7.54 6.33
C GLN A 248 3.48 -8.56 5.27
N VAL A 249 2.61 -9.53 4.94
CA VAL A 249 2.85 -10.54 3.89
C VAL A 249 3.12 -9.89 2.54
N CYS A 250 2.28 -8.92 2.12
CA CYS A 250 2.49 -8.23 0.85
C CYS A 250 3.77 -7.39 0.83
N ASN A 251 4.11 -6.68 1.91
CA ASN A 251 5.35 -5.91 1.97
C ASN A 251 6.60 -6.80 1.92
N PHE A 252 6.55 -8.00 2.50
CA PHE A 252 7.62 -8.99 2.33
C PHE A 252 7.74 -9.39 0.85
N GLY A 253 6.62 -9.70 0.19
CA GLY A 253 6.60 -10.01 -1.24
C GLY A 253 7.20 -8.90 -2.09
N TYR A 254 6.80 -7.64 -1.87
CA TYR A 254 7.35 -6.49 -2.60
C TYR A 254 8.83 -6.26 -2.35
N ALA A 255 9.29 -6.41 -1.11
CA ALA A 255 10.70 -6.24 -0.78
C ALA A 255 11.56 -7.34 -1.44
N LEU A 256 11.12 -8.60 -1.38
CA LEU A 256 11.80 -9.72 -2.02
C LEU A 256 11.77 -9.62 -3.55
N ALA A 257 10.65 -9.17 -4.15
CA ALA A 257 10.56 -8.99 -5.59
C ALA A 257 11.50 -7.89 -6.10
N ALA A 258 11.59 -6.75 -5.40
CA ALA A 258 12.52 -5.68 -5.75
C ALA A 258 13.98 -6.14 -5.62
N LEU A 259 14.31 -6.83 -4.53
CA LEU A 259 15.63 -7.40 -4.32
C LEU A 259 16.00 -8.42 -5.39
N GLN A 260 15.06 -9.32 -5.75
CA GLN A 260 15.24 -10.29 -6.83
C GLN A 260 15.53 -9.59 -8.15
N HIS A 261 14.74 -8.57 -8.48
CA HIS A 261 14.90 -7.84 -9.73
C HIS A 261 16.27 -7.17 -9.85
N GLU A 262 16.79 -6.62 -8.76
CA GLU A 262 18.03 -5.85 -8.76
C GLU A 262 19.28 -6.71 -8.64
N HIS A 263 19.29 -7.64 -7.69
CA HIS A 263 20.49 -8.36 -7.31
C HIS A 263 20.48 -9.84 -7.66
N LEU A 264 19.30 -10.46 -7.77
CA LEU A 264 19.11 -11.91 -7.85
C LEU A 264 18.26 -12.37 -9.05
N PRO A 265 18.31 -11.69 -10.23
CA PRO A 265 17.45 -12.07 -11.35
C PRO A 265 17.70 -13.49 -11.85
N ALA A 266 18.91 -14.02 -11.68
CA ALA A 266 19.30 -15.38 -12.07
C ALA A 266 19.29 -16.39 -10.90
N PHE A 267 18.55 -16.12 -9.82
CA PHE A 267 18.38 -17.03 -8.69
C PHE A 267 16.91 -17.43 -8.52
N ARG A 268 16.69 -18.72 -8.27
CA ARG A 268 15.38 -19.29 -7.90
C ARG A 268 15.42 -19.79 -6.45
N GLY A 269 15.70 -21.04 -6.21
CA GLY A 269 15.89 -21.67 -4.91
C GLY A 269 14.91 -21.20 -3.83
N TYR A 270 15.44 -20.99 -2.65
CA TYR A 270 14.66 -20.57 -1.49
C TYR A 270 13.99 -19.20 -1.65
N LEU A 271 14.47 -18.32 -2.58
CA LEU A 271 13.85 -17.02 -2.80
C LEU A 271 12.51 -17.17 -3.53
N ALA A 272 12.43 -18.02 -4.55
CA ALA A 272 11.18 -18.33 -5.22
C ALA A 272 10.21 -19.05 -4.28
N GLU A 273 10.71 -20.01 -3.49
CA GLU A 273 9.92 -20.73 -2.48
C GLU A 273 9.35 -19.77 -1.44
N ALA A 274 10.13 -18.84 -0.91
CA ALA A 274 9.69 -17.83 0.05
C ALA A 274 8.52 -17.01 -0.51
N GLN A 275 8.66 -16.50 -1.74
CA GLN A 275 7.59 -15.73 -2.39
C GLN A 275 6.34 -16.60 -2.64
N GLN A 276 6.49 -17.85 -3.08
CA GLN A 276 5.37 -18.78 -3.29
C GLN A 276 4.62 -19.06 -1.99
N ARG A 277 5.34 -19.25 -0.88
CA ARG A 277 4.72 -19.43 0.44
C ARG A 277 3.99 -18.18 0.92
N LEU A 278 4.53 -16.96 0.65
CA LEU A 278 3.82 -15.70 0.92
C LEU A 278 2.53 -15.61 0.09
N HIS A 279 2.55 -16.01 -1.18
CA HIS A 279 1.32 -16.06 -2.00
C HIS A 279 0.29 -17.04 -1.42
N ALA A 280 0.72 -18.22 -0.99
CA ALA A 280 -0.15 -19.19 -0.35
C ALA A 280 -0.70 -18.68 1.01
N LYS A 281 0.12 -17.96 1.79
CA LYS A 281 -0.33 -17.30 3.03
C LYS A 281 -1.45 -16.28 2.78
N MET A 282 -1.45 -15.57 1.66
CA MET A 282 -2.54 -14.64 1.31
C MET A 282 -3.89 -15.33 1.08
N LEU A 283 -3.90 -16.63 0.74
CA LEU A 283 -5.14 -17.41 0.59
C LEU A 283 -5.72 -17.87 1.92
N ASP A 284 -4.93 -17.86 3.02
CA ASP A 284 -5.42 -18.18 4.35
C ASP A 284 -6.53 -17.22 4.78
N HIS A 285 -7.63 -17.77 5.30
CA HIS A 285 -8.82 -17.01 5.71
C HIS A 285 -8.51 -15.88 6.70
N ARG A 286 -7.48 -16.00 7.53
CA ARG A 286 -7.01 -14.94 8.44
C ARG A 286 -6.72 -13.63 7.74
N ASN A 287 -6.29 -13.66 6.48
CA ASN A 287 -5.92 -12.47 5.71
C ASN A 287 -7.10 -11.73 5.08
N TRP A 288 -8.29 -12.38 4.98
CA TRP A 288 -9.45 -11.78 4.31
C TRP A 288 -10.78 -11.95 5.05
N LYS A 289 -10.80 -12.59 6.24
CA LYS A 289 -12.02 -12.78 7.05
C LYS A 289 -12.73 -11.49 7.45
N TYR A 290 -11.98 -10.38 7.59
CA TYR A 290 -12.53 -9.06 7.91
C TYR A 290 -13.58 -8.62 6.89
N TRP A 291 -13.46 -9.04 5.62
CA TRP A 291 -14.31 -8.58 4.53
C TRP A 291 -15.77 -8.97 4.71
N ALA A 292 -16.05 -10.11 5.31
CA ALA A 292 -17.42 -10.53 5.58
C ALA A 292 -18.19 -9.48 6.42
N LEU A 293 -17.54 -8.92 7.46
CA LEU A 293 -18.13 -7.88 8.29
C LEU A 293 -18.18 -6.54 7.57
N GLU A 294 -17.08 -6.13 6.95
CA GLU A 294 -17.02 -4.84 6.24
C GLU A 294 -18.03 -4.77 5.11
N ASN A 295 -18.16 -5.83 4.32
CA ASN A 295 -19.13 -5.89 3.23
C ASN A 295 -20.58 -5.88 3.76
N ALA A 296 -20.84 -6.54 4.90
CA ALA A 296 -22.17 -6.57 5.51
C ALA A 296 -22.61 -5.19 5.99
N TRP A 297 -21.82 -4.49 6.78
CA TRP A 297 -22.23 -3.20 7.38
C TRP A 297 -21.92 -1.97 6.53
N GLY A 298 -21.00 -2.08 5.54
CA GLY A 298 -20.61 -0.95 4.69
C GLY A 298 -21.27 -0.95 3.32
N ASN A 299 -21.44 -2.14 2.71
CA ASN A 299 -22.09 -2.33 1.42
C ASN A 299 -23.49 -2.95 1.51
N LEU A 300 -23.93 -3.34 2.71
CA LEU A 300 -25.16 -4.08 2.97
C LEU A 300 -25.25 -5.39 2.14
N SER A 301 -24.14 -6.11 2.06
CA SER A 301 -23.99 -7.34 1.32
C SER A 301 -23.42 -8.45 2.20
N LEU A 302 -24.03 -9.62 2.20
CA LEU A 302 -23.60 -10.79 2.98
C LEU A 302 -22.63 -11.71 2.21
N ASP A 303 -22.14 -11.27 1.04
CA ASP A 303 -21.13 -12.02 0.29
C ASP A 303 -19.73 -11.78 0.89
N PRO A 304 -19.08 -12.81 1.48
CA PRO A 304 -17.75 -12.68 2.07
C PRO A 304 -16.62 -12.81 1.05
N ASN A 305 -16.90 -12.98 -0.24
CA ASN A 305 -15.89 -13.05 -1.29
C ASN A 305 -15.11 -11.73 -1.37
N PRO A 306 -13.78 -11.71 -1.14
CA PRO A 306 -13.01 -10.48 -1.04
C PRO A 306 -12.60 -9.87 -2.39
N VAL A 307 -12.90 -10.51 -3.53
CA VAL A 307 -12.33 -10.16 -4.84
C VAL A 307 -13.27 -9.33 -5.75
N PRO A 308 -14.58 -9.64 -5.90
CA PRO A 308 -15.36 -9.12 -7.04
C PRO A 308 -15.66 -7.63 -6.95
N ARG A 309 -15.74 -7.07 -5.76
CA ARG A 309 -16.20 -5.70 -5.52
C ARG A 309 -15.42 -5.01 -4.43
N ASP A 310 -15.01 -3.75 -4.68
CA ASP A 310 -14.25 -2.93 -3.72
C ASP A 310 -13.01 -3.69 -3.19
N ASN A 311 -12.63 -3.46 -1.94
CA ASN A 311 -11.59 -4.22 -1.23
C ASN A 311 -10.22 -4.26 -1.94
N ILE A 312 -9.80 -3.09 -2.47
CA ILE A 312 -8.49 -3.00 -3.14
C ILE A 312 -7.33 -3.32 -2.19
N MET A 313 -7.54 -3.19 -0.87
CA MET A 313 -6.56 -3.58 0.15
C MET A 313 -6.28 -5.09 0.18
N TYR A 314 -7.13 -5.92 -0.44
CA TYR A 314 -6.84 -7.34 -0.69
C TYR A 314 -6.50 -7.56 -2.16
N SER A 315 -7.45 -7.28 -3.06
CA SER A 315 -7.33 -7.60 -4.48
C SER A 315 -6.19 -6.86 -5.17
N GLY A 316 -5.99 -5.57 -4.87
CA GLY A 316 -4.91 -4.77 -5.45
C GLY A 316 -3.54 -5.13 -4.87
N TRP A 317 -3.44 -5.25 -3.55
CA TRP A 317 -2.17 -5.61 -2.90
C TRP A 317 -1.72 -7.01 -3.28
N TYR A 318 -2.59 -8.01 -3.19
CA TYR A 318 -2.26 -9.38 -3.57
C TYR A 318 -1.97 -9.49 -5.07
N GLY A 319 -2.78 -8.82 -5.91
CA GLY A 319 -2.57 -8.78 -7.35
C GLY A 319 -1.24 -8.17 -7.76
N ALA A 320 -0.80 -7.08 -7.12
CA ALA A 320 0.52 -6.48 -7.36
C ALA A 320 1.66 -7.43 -6.95
N MET A 321 1.54 -8.11 -5.80
CA MET A 321 2.53 -9.06 -5.32
C MET A 321 2.71 -10.24 -6.29
N LEU A 322 1.61 -10.81 -6.79
CA LEU A 322 1.63 -11.85 -7.84
C LEU A 322 2.26 -11.31 -9.14
N ALA A 323 1.85 -10.12 -9.56
CA ALA A 323 2.35 -9.49 -10.79
C ALA A 323 3.86 -9.28 -10.76
N GLU A 324 4.42 -8.75 -9.66
CA GLU A 324 5.86 -8.55 -9.50
C GLU A 324 6.63 -9.88 -9.49
N TYR A 325 6.11 -10.90 -8.81
CA TYR A 325 6.69 -12.25 -8.81
C TYR A 325 6.73 -12.85 -10.22
N ILE A 326 5.59 -12.86 -10.92
CA ILE A 326 5.52 -13.39 -12.30
C ILE A 326 6.44 -12.59 -13.23
N SER A 327 6.47 -11.27 -13.08
CA SER A 327 7.37 -10.39 -13.83
C SER A 327 8.85 -10.76 -13.69
N ASN A 328 9.26 -11.18 -12.49
CA ASN A 328 10.65 -11.53 -12.18
C ASN A 328 10.99 -12.98 -12.49
N THR A 329 10.02 -13.88 -12.50
CA THR A 329 10.29 -15.32 -12.61
C THR A 329 9.81 -15.94 -13.92
N GLY A 330 8.81 -15.33 -14.56
CA GLY A 330 8.11 -15.94 -15.70
C GLY A 330 7.19 -17.11 -15.31
N ASP A 331 7.01 -17.36 -14.01
CA ASP A 331 6.26 -18.52 -13.49
C ASP A 331 4.75 -18.36 -13.77
N GLN A 332 4.18 -19.22 -14.61
CA GLN A 332 2.77 -19.16 -15.04
C GLN A 332 1.82 -19.98 -14.17
N ARG A 333 2.33 -20.63 -13.10
CA ARG A 333 1.50 -21.50 -12.25
C ARG A 333 0.21 -20.86 -11.75
N TYR A 334 0.21 -19.56 -11.48
CA TYR A 334 -0.96 -18.86 -10.96
C TYR A 334 -2.03 -18.53 -12.02
N ASN A 335 -1.76 -18.81 -13.31
CA ASN A 335 -2.75 -18.83 -14.37
C ASN A 335 -3.13 -20.26 -14.77
N GLU A 336 -2.26 -21.24 -14.51
CA GLU A 336 -2.50 -22.66 -14.80
C GLU A 336 -3.25 -23.35 -13.65
N GLN A 337 -2.95 -22.95 -12.41
CA GLN A 337 -3.56 -23.47 -11.19
C GLN A 337 -4.29 -22.35 -10.46
N PRO A 338 -5.59 -22.50 -10.16
CA PRO A 338 -6.35 -21.44 -9.53
C PRO A 338 -5.91 -21.19 -8.07
N LEU A 339 -5.96 -19.92 -7.70
CA LEU A 339 -5.89 -19.45 -6.32
C LEU A 339 -7.24 -19.73 -5.65
N VAL A 340 -7.28 -20.61 -4.66
CA VAL A 340 -8.54 -21.03 -4.03
C VAL A 340 -8.68 -20.39 -2.65
N LEU A 341 -9.70 -19.56 -2.51
CA LEU A 341 -10.12 -18.95 -1.25
C LEU A 341 -11.17 -19.85 -0.59
N ARG A 342 -10.86 -20.38 0.61
CA ARG A 342 -11.73 -21.28 1.34
C ARG A 342 -12.32 -20.60 2.57
N HIS A 343 -13.65 -20.52 2.61
CA HIS A 343 -14.36 -20.00 3.76
C HIS A 343 -14.71 -21.13 4.73
N PRO A 344 -14.71 -20.90 6.06
CA PRO A 344 -15.00 -21.93 7.06
C PRO A 344 -16.39 -22.60 6.94
N ASP A 345 -17.35 -21.96 6.28
CA ASP A 345 -18.69 -22.53 6.02
C ASP A 345 -18.74 -23.49 4.80
N GLY A 346 -17.59 -23.78 4.18
CA GLY A 346 -17.46 -24.69 3.04
C GLY A 346 -17.57 -24.03 1.66
N ARG A 347 -17.83 -22.70 1.57
CA ARG A 347 -17.78 -22.00 0.29
C ARG A 347 -16.35 -21.83 -0.18
N GLU A 348 -16.15 -21.94 -1.50
CA GLU A 348 -14.86 -21.73 -2.15
C GLU A 348 -14.99 -20.79 -3.35
N TRP A 349 -13.98 -19.97 -3.57
CA TRP A 349 -13.84 -19.13 -4.77
C TRP A 349 -12.48 -19.34 -5.38
N SER A 350 -12.46 -19.55 -6.68
CA SER A 350 -11.24 -19.83 -7.45
C SER A 350 -10.97 -18.70 -8.43
N TYR A 351 -9.74 -18.22 -8.44
CA TYR A 351 -9.27 -17.16 -9.35
C TYR A 351 -7.92 -17.53 -9.94
N THR A 352 -7.75 -17.34 -11.23
CA THR A 352 -6.40 -17.21 -11.79
C THR A 352 -5.85 -15.81 -11.52
N PHE A 353 -4.55 -15.60 -11.68
CA PHE A 353 -3.98 -14.26 -11.59
C PHE A 353 -4.66 -13.30 -12.57
N SER A 354 -4.91 -13.72 -13.81
CA SER A 354 -5.59 -12.89 -14.81
C SER A 354 -7.03 -12.54 -14.41
N GLN A 355 -7.77 -13.45 -13.78
CA GLN A 355 -9.12 -13.16 -13.29
C GLN A 355 -9.10 -12.19 -12.10
N LEU A 356 -8.10 -12.29 -11.21
CA LEU A 356 -7.89 -11.33 -10.14
C LEU A 356 -7.57 -9.92 -10.68
N ALA A 357 -6.66 -9.83 -11.64
CA ALA A 357 -6.29 -8.57 -12.29
C ALA A 357 -7.48 -7.95 -13.05
N GLU A 358 -8.30 -8.78 -13.71
CA GLU A 358 -9.53 -8.35 -14.38
C GLU A 358 -10.56 -7.79 -13.38
N ALA A 359 -10.70 -8.41 -12.21
CA ALA A 359 -11.59 -7.90 -11.17
C ALA A 359 -11.13 -6.51 -10.68
N VAL A 360 -9.84 -6.30 -10.51
CA VAL A 360 -9.26 -4.99 -10.20
C VAL A 360 -9.55 -3.96 -11.31
N PHE A 361 -9.30 -4.32 -12.56
CA PHE A 361 -9.61 -3.47 -13.72
C PHE A 361 -11.09 -3.09 -13.78
N ARG A 362 -12.00 -4.06 -13.62
CA ARG A 362 -13.45 -3.82 -13.62
C ARG A 362 -13.89 -2.87 -12.51
N ASN A 363 -13.28 -2.97 -11.33
CA ASN A 363 -13.55 -2.05 -10.23
C ASN A 363 -13.07 -0.62 -10.54
N PHE A 364 -11.90 -0.43 -11.17
CA PHE A 364 -11.46 0.87 -11.69
C PHE A 364 -12.48 1.47 -12.68
N LYS A 365 -12.96 0.67 -13.62
CA LYS A 365 -13.96 1.12 -14.61
C LYS A 365 -15.32 1.45 -13.99
N ARG A 366 -15.71 0.77 -12.91
CA ARG A 366 -17.01 0.94 -12.26
C ARG A 366 -17.03 2.15 -11.31
N SER A 367 -15.91 2.51 -10.71
CA SER A 367 -15.83 3.58 -9.73
C SER A 367 -15.95 4.95 -10.39
N ALA A 368 -16.84 5.81 -9.85
CA ALA A 368 -16.96 7.19 -10.30
C ALA A 368 -15.68 8.02 -10.13
N PHE A 369 -14.85 7.65 -9.15
CA PHE A 369 -13.55 8.28 -8.89
C PHE A 369 -12.41 7.61 -9.65
N THR A 370 -12.66 6.62 -10.48
CA THR A 370 -11.74 5.63 -11.02
C THR A 370 -11.07 4.84 -9.88
N LEU A 371 -10.38 5.48 -8.96
CA LEU A 371 -9.91 4.85 -7.72
C LEU A 371 -11.12 4.31 -6.94
N PHE A 372 -10.99 3.11 -6.36
CA PHE A 372 -12.09 2.45 -5.68
C PHE A 372 -11.77 2.09 -4.21
N PRO A 373 -12.80 1.81 -3.39
CA PRO A 373 -12.63 1.66 -1.95
C PRO A 373 -11.74 0.49 -1.51
N CYS A 374 -11.02 0.71 -0.41
CA CYS A 374 -10.44 -0.32 0.45
C CYS A 374 -11.55 -0.91 1.32
N GLU A 375 -11.75 -0.29 2.49
CA GLU A 375 -12.96 -0.46 3.28
C GLU A 375 -14.13 0.18 2.55
N PRO A 376 -15.34 -0.36 2.68
CA PRO A 376 -16.51 0.23 2.05
C PRO A 376 -16.63 1.73 2.33
N ASN A 377 -16.80 2.51 1.28
CA ASN A 377 -16.91 3.97 1.27
C ASN A 377 -15.60 4.76 1.42
N TRP A 378 -14.43 4.12 1.65
CA TRP A 378 -13.17 4.81 1.83
C TRP A 378 -12.15 4.43 0.75
N ILE A 379 -11.69 5.43 0.00
CA ILE A 379 -10.72 5.29 -1.08
C ILE A 379 -9.36 5.77 -0.58
N TYR A 380 -8.35 4.89 -0.67
CA TYR A 380 -6.96 5.19 -0.37
C TYR A 380 -6.14 5.18 -1.67
N PRO A 381 -5.53 6.29 -2.08
CA PRO A 381 -4.68 6.34 -3.26
C PRO A 381 -3.55 5.32 -3.23
N LEU A 382 -2.91 5.12 -2.08
CA LEU A 382 -1.84 4.14 -1.93
C LEU A 382 -2.29 2.72 -2.30
N CYS A 383 -3.44 2.26 -1.79
CA CYS A 383 -3.96 0.94 -2.14
C CYS A 383 -4.29 0.85 -3.63
N ASN A 384 -4.77 1.95 -4.22
CA ASN A 384 -5.07 2.03 -5.64
C ASN A 384 -3.81 2.03 -6.53
N ASN A 385 -2.66 2.50 -6.01
CA ASN A 385 -1.38 2.34 -6.72
C ASN A 385 -1.02 0.86 -6.90
N PHE A 386 -1.25 0.00 -5.90
CA PHE A 386 -1.04 -1.45 -6.05
C PHE A 386 -1.97 -2.05 -7.10
N GLY A 387 -3.25 -1.68 -7.10
CA GLY A 387 -4.16 -2.12 -8.16
C GLY A 387 -3.70 -1.70 -9.56
N SER A 388 -3.22 -0.47 -9.72
CA SER A 388 -2.70 0.01 -11.01
C SER A 388 -1.40 -0.69 -11.41
N ILE A 389 -0.51 -1.02 -10.46
CA ILE A 389 0.68 -1.85 -10.69
C ILE A 389 0.26 -3.23 -11.21
N CYS A 390 -0.70 -3.88 -10.55
CA CYS A 390 -1.24 -5.18 -10.97
C CYS A 390 -1.71 -5.16 -12.43
N VAL A 391 -2.58 -4.21 -12.78
CA VAL A 391 -3.14 -4.08 -14.14
C VAL A 391 -2.05 -3.77 -15.17
N ARG A 392 -1.12 -2.85 -14.85
CA ARG A 392 -0.05 -2.46 -15.77
C ARG A 392 0.95 -3.59 -16.06
N ILE A 393 1.35 -4.34 -15.03
CA ILE A 393 2.23 -5.50 -15.23
C ILE A 393 1.48 -6.60 -16.00
N HIS A 394 0.18 -6.81 -15.71
CA HIS A 394 -0.64 -7.76 -16.44
C HIS A 394 -0.68 -7.43 -17.93
N ASP A 395 -0.93 -6.16 -18.30
CA ASP A 395 -0.90 -5.72 -19.70
C ASP A 395 0.43 -6.04 -20.39
N ARG A 396 1.56 -5.81 -19.67
CA ARG A 396 2.90 -6.10 -20.21
C ARG A 396 3.16 -7.59 -20.39
N LEU A 397 2.69 -8.42 -19.47
CA LEU A 397 2.93 -9.88 -19.50
C LEU A 397 2.05 -10.61 -20.52
N TYR A 398 0.80 -10.16 -20.69
CA TYR A 398 -0.21 -10.90 -21.45
C TYR A 398 -0.76 -10.13 -22.65
N GLY A 399 -0.26 -8.94 -22.94
CA GLY A 399 -0.67 -8.14 -24.10
C GLY A 399 -2.09 -7.58 -24.01
N THR A 400 -2.70 -7.54 -22.81
CA THR A 400 -3.96 -6.84 -22.60
C THR A 400 -3.73 -5.33 -22.67
N ALA A 401 -4.79 -4.55 -22.93
CA ALA A 401 -4.71 -3.09 -23.01
C ALA A 401 -5.69 -2.46 -22.02
N TRP A 402 -5.67 -2.90 -20.76
CA TRP A 402 -6.57 -2.43 -19.72
C TRP A 402 -6.13 -1.10 -19.13
N TRP A 403 -4.83 -0.96 -18.82
CA TRP A 403 -4.29 0.27 -18.24
C TRP A 403 -4.52 1.50 -19.16
N PRO A 404 -4.25 1.46 -20.46
CA PRO A 404 -4.54 2.57 -21.36
C PRO A 404 -6.00 3.04 -21.35
N GLN A 405 -6.96 2.15 -21.04
CA GLN A 405 -8.38 2.49 -20.97
C GLN A 405 -8.76 3.29 -19.70
N ILE A 406 -7.92 3.26 -18.68
CA ILE A 406 -8.20 3.94 -17.39
C ILE A 406 -7.15 5.00 -17.02
N GLU A 407 -5.99 5.02 -17.65
CA GLU A 407 -4.86 5.89 -17.28
C GLU A 407 -5.24 7.37 -17.27
N ALA A 408 -5.93 7.85 -18.31
CA ALA A 408 -6.33 9.25 -18.40
C ALA A 408 -7.29 9.64 -17.29
N ASP A 409 -8.28 8.79 -16.99
CA ASP A 409 -9.24 9.00 -15.92
C ASP A 409 -8.60 8.85 -14.54
N TYR A 410 -7.72 7.87 -14.38
CA TYR A 410 -6.96 7.66 -13.14
C TYR A 410 -6.13 8.91 -12.81
N ARG A 411 -5.35 9.42 -13.77
CA ARG A 411 -4.55 10.64 -13.63
C ARG A 411 -5.43 11.83 -13.29
N ARG A 412 -6.52 12.04 -14.05
CA ARG A 412 -7.43 13.16 -13.86
C ARG A 412 -8.03 13.15 -12.46
N HIS A 413 -8.51 11.99 -12.00
CA HIS A 413 -9.11 11.87 -10.68
C HIS A 413 -8.05 11.90 -9.56
N PHE A 414 -6.87 11.33 -9.77
CA PHE A 414 -5.76 11.45 -8.82
C PHE A 414 -5.42 12.92 -8.58
N ASP A 415 -5.27 13.70 -9.63
CA ASP A 415 -4.96 15.13 -9.55
C ASP A 415 -6.12 15.96 -9.00
N ALA A 416 -7.35 15.70 -9.43
CA ALA A 416 -8.51 16.52 -9.03
C ALA A 416 -9.04 16.16 -7.63
N GLU A 417 -9.04 14.87 -7.28
CA GLU A 417 -9.76 14.38 -6.11
C GLU A 417 -8.83 13.90 -4.98
N PHE A 418 -7.61 13.45 -5.29
CA PHE A 418 -6.69 12.86 -4.33
C PHE A 418 -5.36 13.64 -4.17
N THR A 419 -5.24 14.77 -4.84
CA THR A 419 -4.15 15.74 -4.60
C THR A 419 -4.74 16.96 -3.90
N THR A 420 -4.10 17.45 -2.84
CA THR A 420 -4.48 18.69 -2.16
C THR A 420 -4.29 19.91 -3.05
N LEU A 421 -4.88 21.04 -2.70
CA LEU A 421 -4.72 22.28 -3.48
C LEU A 421 -3.27 22.75 -3.56
N ASP A 422 -2.46 22.42 -2.56
CA ASP A 422 -1.02 22.71 -2.48
C ASP A 422 -0.13 21.57 -3.02
N GLY A 423 -0.72 20.50 -3.60
CA GLY A 423 -0.03 19.46 -4.37
C GLY A 423 0.39 18.20 -3.59
N ARG A 424 0.02 18.08 -2.31
CA ARG A 424 0.29 16.87 -1.52
C ARG A 424 -0.73 15.77 -1.82
N THR A 425 -0.36 14.54 -1.58
CA THR A 425 -1.29 13.41 -1.74
C THR A 425 -2.23 13.31 -0.53
N LEU A 426 -3.54 13.24 -0.78
CA LEU A 426 -4.50 12.88 0.24
C LEU A 426 -4.37 11.40 0.58
N ALA A 427 -4.30 11.07 1.87
CA ALA A 427 -4.22 9.68 2.31
C ALA A 427 -5.53 8.92 2.06
N ILE A 428 -6.68 9.61 2.21
CA ILE A 428 -8.00 8.97 2.17
C ILE A 428 -9.10 9.94 1.74
N ARG A 429 -10.14 9.39 1.08
CA ARG A 429 -11.37 10.13 0.75
C ARG A 429 -12.60 9.21 0.77
N SER A 430 -13.70 9.70 1.33
CA SER A 430 -14.98 9.00 1.29
C SER A 430 -15.62 9.09 -0.11
N SER A 431 -15.94 7.95 -0.71
CA SER A 431 -16.66 7.86 -1.98
C SER A 431 -18.12 8.32 -1.87
N ARG A 432 -18.67 8.29 -0.66
CA ARG A 432 -20.08 8.67 -0.41
C ARG A 432 -20.27 10.13 -0.04
N THR A 433 -19.43 10.66 0.84
CA THR A 433 -19.56 12.02 1.35
C THR A 433 -18.59 13.02 0.71
N GLY A 434 -17.53 12.54 0.05
CA GLY A 434 -16.45 13.37 -0.48
C GLY A 434 -15.53 13.95 0.59
N LEU A 435 -15.73 13.61 1.86
CA LEU A 435 -14.89 14.08 2.97
C LEU A 435 -13.52 13.37 2.97
N THR A 436 -12.53 14.05 3.52
CA THR A 436 -11.19 13.52 3.76
C THR A 436 -10.77 13.75 5.21
N ILE A 437 -9.79 12.98 5.68
CA ILE A 437 -9.19 13.12 7.01
C ILE A 437 -7.80 13.74 6.84
N ALA A 438 -7.74 15.07 7.00
CA ALA A 438 -6.51 15.84 6.78
C ALA A 438 -5.35 15.43 7.72
N ALA A 439 -5.65 14.93 8.91
CA ALA A 439 -4.66 14.50 9.89
C ALA A 439 -3.77 13.31 9.41
N LEU A 440 -4.22 12.57 8.38
CA LEU A 440 -3.46 11.46 7.79
C LEU A 440 -2.47 11.89 6.71
N THR A 441 -2.46 13.17 6.31
CA THR A 441 -1.48 13.70 5.34
C THR A 441 -0.15 13.92 6.06
N SER A 442 0.91 13.22 5.61
CA SER A 442 2.21 13.18 6.29
C SER A 442 3.35 13.06 5.28
N VAL A 443 4.62 13.27 5.70
CA VAL A 443 5.79 13.10 4.83
C VAL A 443 5.94 11.64 4.41
N MET A 444 5.70 10.71 5.32
CA MET A 444 5.71 9.27 5.03
C MET A 444 4.68 8.93 3.94
N ALA A 445 3.43 9.41 4.06
CA ALA A 445 2.37 9.14 3.09
C ALA A 445 2.71 9.67 1.69
N ASP A 446 3.28 10.88 1.57
CA ASP A 446 3.74 11.45 0.30
C ASP A 446 4.87 10.61 -0.31
N CYS A 447 5.87 10.21 0.50
CA CYS A 447 7.02 9.44 0.04
C CYS A 447 6.66 8.00 -0.37
N VAL A 448 5.81 7.32 0.41
CA VAL A 448 5.31 5.96 0.05
C VAL A 448 4.48 6.01 -1.23
N THR A 449 3.66 7.06 -1.38
CA THR A 449 2.91 7.26 -2.62
C THR A 449 3.85 7.47 -3.81
N ALA A 450 4.87 8.33 -3.66
CA ALA A 450 5.88 8.55 -4.70
C ALA A 450 6.58 7.24 -5.09
N TYR A 451 7.01 6.45 -4.10
CA TYR A 451 7.72 5.19 -4.28
C TYR A 451 6.92 4.17 -5.12
N PHE A 452 5.66 3.90 -4.76
CA PHE A 452 4.85 2.93 -5.49
C PHE A 452 4.21 3.49 -6.78
N LEU A 453 3.98 4.80 -6.86
CA LEU A 453 3.43 5.43 -8.06
C LEU A 453 4.46 5.62 -9.18
N HIS A 454 5.77 5.53 -8.88
CA HIS A 454 6.84 5.79 -9.84
C HIS A 454 6.77 4.90 -11.09
N GLY A 455 6.36 3.64 -10.93
CA GLY A 455 6.14 2.73 -12.05
C GLY A 455 4.84 2.97 -12.83
N VAL A 456 3.93 3.80 -12.32
CA VAL A 456 2.58 4.00 -12.89
C VAL A 456 2.45 5.40 -13.52
N LEU A 457 2.66 6.45 -12.72
CA LEU A 457 2.63 7.86 -13.11
C LEU A 457 3.93 8.54 -12.66
N PRO A 458 5.05 8.35 -13.38
CA PRO A 458 6.38 8.74 -12.93
C PRO A 458 6.54 10.24 -12.67
N ASP A 459 5.90 11.08 -13.48
CA ASP A 459 5.94 12.54 -13.34
C ASP A 459 5.16 13.03 -12.12
N VAL A 460 4.05 12.38 -11.77
CA VAL A 460 3.26 12.64 -10.54
C VAL A 460 4.01 12.14 -9.31
N ALA A 461 4.62 10.97 -9.39
CA ALA A 461 5.46 10.42 -8.33
C ALA A 461 6.65 11.36 -8.03
N ARG A 462 7.30 11.85 -9.08
CA ARG A 462 8.39 12.83 -8.95
C ARG A 462 7.90 14.14 -8.32
N ARG A 463 6.73 14.64 -8.71
CA ARG A 463 6.11 15.80 -8.07
C ARG A 463 5.95 15.60 -6.56
N ALA A 464 5.43 14.46 -6.14
CA ALA A 464 5.23 14.15 -4.71
C ALA A 464 6.57 14.13 -3.95
N TRP A 465 7.60 13.51 -4.53
CA TRP A 465 8.95 13.50 -3.97
C TRP A 465 9.54 14.90 -3.85
N GLU A 466 9.51 15.70 -4.93
CA GLU A 466 10.09 17.03 -4.96
C GLU A 466 9.41 18.00 -3.97
N ILE A 467 8.10 17.87 -3.77
CA ILE A 467 7.38 18.63 -2.73
C ILE A 467 7.83 18.18 -1.33
N ALA A 468 7.95 16.87 -1.10
CA ALA A 468 8.45 16.34 0.17
C ALA A 468 9.88 16.83 0.44
N ARG A 469 10.75 16.76 -0.55
CA ARG A 469 12.15 17.21 -0.47
C ARG A 469 12.28 18.71 -0.19
N LEU A 470 11.41 19.52 -0.79
CA LEU A 470 11.42 20.98 -0.64
C LEU A 470 10.98 21.42 0.77
N ASP A 471 9.92 20.82 1.31
CA ASP A 471 9.21 21.36 2.47
C ASP A 471 9.32 20.53 3.74
N PHE A 472 9.57 19.22 3.63
CA PHE A 472 9.48 18.31 4.75
C PHE A 472 10.76 17.54 5.05
N ILE A 473 11.74 17.56 4.13
CA ILE A 473 13.03 16.89 4.30
C ILE A 473 14.12 17.96 4.32
N ARG A 474 14.63 18.26 5.49
CA ARG A 474 15.67 19.28 5.68
C ARG A 474 17.03 18.62 5.84
N VAL A 475 17.97 19.04 5.00
CA VAL A 475 19.36 18.59 5.11
C VAL A 475 20.21 19.80 5.45
N ALA A 476 20.90 19.73 6.58
CA ALA A 476 21.83 20.76 7.06
C ALA A 476 22.93 20.09 7.92
N ASP A 477 24.15 20.57 7.83
CA ASP A 477 25.29 20.14 8.64
C ASP A 477 25.50 18.61 8.63
N GLY A 478 25.30 17.96 7.47
CA GLY A 478 25.45 16.52 7.34
C GLY A 478 24.37 15.69 8.06
N LYS A 479 23.24 16.30 8.41
CA LYS A 479 22.10 15.65 9.07
C LYS A 479 20.83 15.84 8.27
N VAL A 480 19.90 14.91 8.43
CA VAL A 480 18.55 15.00 7.86
C VAL A 480 17.52 15.09 8.98
N ASP A 481 16.62 16.07 8.88
CA ASP A 481 15.46 16.21 9.75
C ASP A 481 14.19 16.14 8.95
N LEU A 482 13.18 15.43 9.48
CA LEU A 482 11.87 15.29 8.87
C LEU A 482 10.84 16.17 9.59
N VAL A 483 10.08 16.96 8.84
CA VAL A 483 8.93 17.69 9.37
C VAL A 483 7.75 16.73 9.48
N THR A 484 7.59 16.13 10.63
CA THR A 484 6.63 15.06 10.89
C THR A 484 5.25 15.58 11.30
N ARG A 485 4.21 14.83 10.93
CA ARG A 485 2.81 15.08 11.32
C ARG A 485 2.05 13.75 11.43
N GLY A 486 1.06 13.70 12.32
CA GLY A 486 0.13 12.57 12.40
C GLY A 486 0.85 11.23 12.56
N TRP A 487 0.74 10.37 11.56
CA TRP A 487 1.26 9.00 11.55
C TRP A 487 2.78 8.87 11.42
N ASP A 488 3.49 9.95 11.10
CA ASP A 488 4.95 9.89 10.88
C ASP A 488 5.74 9.42 12.12
N ALA A 489 5.22 9.60 13.33
CA ALA A 489 5.87 9.19 14.57
C ALA A 489 5.36 7.83 15.10
N ILE A 490 4.77 7.01 14.24
CA ILE A 490 4.19 5.72 14.60
C ILE A 490 4.71 4.65 13.64
N ASP A 491 5.15 3.51 14.20
CA ASP A 491 5.35 2.30 13.41
C ASP A 491 3.98 1.75 13.00
N THR A 492 3.62 1.94 11.73
CA THR A 492 2.30 1.60 11.21
C THR A 492 2.00 0.11 11.19
N GLY A 493 3.00 -0.75 11.37
CA GLY A 493 2.82 -2.20 11.46
C GLY A 493 2.44 -2.70 12.86
N ASN A 494 2.62 -1.90 13.93
CA ASN A 494 2.26 -2.30 15.30
C ASN A 494 1.73 -1.15 16.17
N TYR A 495 1.54 0.03 15.60
CA TYR A 495 1.04 1.26 16.24
C TYR A 495 1.89 1.79 17.40
N LYS A 496 3.11 1.29 17.62
CA LYS A 496 4.00 1.81 18.63
C LYS A 496 4.62 3.14 18.17
N ARG A 497 4.89 4.03 19.13
CA ARG A 497 5.57 5.29 18.84
C ARG A 497 7.01 5.00 18.40
N SER A 498 7.32 5.32 17.13
CA SER A 498 8.62 5.10 16.53
C SER A 498 8.74 5.85 15.21
N MET A 499 9.93 6.36 14.90
CA MET A 499 10.25 6.98 13.61
C MET A 499 10.82 6.00 12.59
N ILE A 500 11.09 4.75 12.98
CA ILE A 500 11.84 3.80 12.15
C ILE A 500 11.15 3.50 10.81
N THR A 501 9.82 3.34 10.83
CA THR A 501 9.05 3.12 9.60
C THR A 501 9.11 4.32 8.68
N THR A 502 9.02 5.53 9.24
CA THR A 502 9.12 6.77 8.47
C THR A 502 10.51 6.93 7.86
N TYR A 503 11.58 6.71 8.64
CA TYR A 503 12.94 6.76 8.10
C TYR A 503 13.16 5.73 6.99
N ALA A 504 12.68 4.49 7.20
CA ALA A 504 12.81 3.44 6.22
C ALA A 504 12.06 3.74 4.91
N GLN A 505 10.83 4.22 4.99
CA GLN A 505 9.99 4.50 3.81
C GLN A 505 10.41 5.78 3.08
N VAL A 506 10.76 6.86 3.81
CA VAL A 506 11.29 8.08 3.19
C VAL A 506 12.65 7.78 2.52
N GLY A 507 13.51 6.99 3.16
CA GLY A 507 14.79 6.59 2.60
C GLY A 507 14.66 5.67 1.38
N ALA A 508 13.74 4.71 1.39
CA ALA A 508 13.44 3.88 0.22
C ALA A 508 12.94 4.73 -0.97
N ALA A 509 12.09 5.73 -0.70
CA ALA A 509 11.65 6.69 -1.72
C ALA A 509 12.81 7.56 -2.23
N ALA A 510 13.70 8.02 -1.35
CA ALA A 510 14.92 8.74 -1.74
C ALA A 510 15.79 7.89 -2.68
N GLY A 511 16.01 6.62 -2.32
CA GLY A 511 16.74 5.66 -3.15
C GLY A 511 16.08 5.49 -4.52
N GLU A 512 14.79 5.22 -4.58
CA GLU A 512 14.02 5.07 -5.82
C GLU A 512 14.08 6.32 -6.71
N MET A 513 14.05 7.53 -6.12
CA MET A 513 14.12 8.81 -6.83
C MET A 513 15.56 9.27 -7.14
N GLY A 514 16.57 8.52 -6.70
CA GLY A 514 17.99 8.80 -6.96
C GLY A 514 18.59 9.87 -6.05
N ASP A 515 17.95 10.22 -4.95
CA ASP A 515 18.47 11.17 -3.93
C ASP A 515 19.39 10.44 -2.95
N ARG A 516 20.64 10.25 -3.35
CA ARG A 516 21.66 9.53 -2.56
C ARG A 516 21.97 10.22 -1.23
N GLU A 517 21.94 11.56 -1.20
CA GLU A 517 22.24 12.33 0.01
C GLU A 517 21.23 12.01 1.12
N VAL A 518 19.94 12.14 0.84
CA VAL A 518 18.88 11.84 1.81
C VAL A 518 18.89 10.36 2.19
N LEU A 519 19.12 9.46 1.23
CA LEU A 519 19.21 8.02 1.46
C LEU A 519 20.29 7.69 2.50
N GLU A 520 21.52 8.15 2.30
CA GLU A 520 22.62 7.84 3.21
C GLU A 520 22.44 8.46 4.59
N LEU A 521 21.95 9.69 4.66
CA LEU A 521 21.66 10.33 5.94
C LEU A 521 20.55 9.61 6.73
N LEU A 522 19.54 9.06 6.05
CA LEU A 522 18.50 8.27 6.72
C LEU A 522 18.99 6.89 7.13
N ARG A 523 19.86 6.24 6.35
CA ARG A 523 20.58 5.03 6.77
C ARG A 523 21.35 5.28 8.06
N GLN A 524 22.07 6.38 8.11
CA GLN A 524 22.84 6.76 9.32
C GLN A 524 21.92 7.00 10.51
N ARG A 525 20.80 7.71 10.35
CA ARG A 525 19.82 7.91 11.44
C ARG A 525 19.25 6.59 11.96
N VAL A 526 18.97 5.63 11.09
CA VAL A 526 18.52 4.31 11.54
C VAL A 526 19.61 3.59 12.35
N ARG A 527 20.87 3.67 11.93
CA ARG A 527 21.98 3.07 12.69
C ARG A 527 22.15 3.69 14.07
N ASP A 528 22.01 5.02 14.16
CA ASP A 528 22.25 5.78 15.40
C ASP A 528 21.08 5.68 16.38
N GLU A 529 19.84 5.79 15.89
CA GLU A 529 18.65 5.88 16.74
C GLU A 529 17.99 4.52 17.02
N TYR A 530 18.22 3.55 16.13
CA TYR A 530 17.64 2.20 16.20
C TYR A 530 18.73 1.13 16.02
N PRO A 531 19.71 1.05 16.92
CA PRO A 531 20.72 0.01 16.82
C PRO A 531 20.05 -1.36 16.95
N GLY A 532 20.17 -2.18 15.90
CA GLY A 532 19.65 -3.54 15.90
C GLY A 532 20.72 -4.53 16.30
N SER A 533 20.31 -5.68 16.86
CA SER A 533 21.20 -6.84 17.06
C SER A 533 21.27 -7.72 15.81
N LEU A 534 22.37 -8.46 15.72
CA LEU A 534 22.50 -9.55 14.73
C LEU A 534 22.46 -10.87 15.50
N GLU A 535 21.34 -11.61 15.38
CA GLU A 535 21.08 -12.85 16.09
C GLU A 535 21.05 -14.00 15.08
N ASP A 536 21.99 -14.92 15.14
CA ASP A 536 22.17 -16.03 14.18
C ASP A 536 22.09 -15.59 12.70
N GLY A 537 22.68 -14.43 12.38
CA GLY A 537 22.67 -13.86 11.03
C GLY A 537 21.40 -13.07 10.68
N VAL A 538 20.43 -12.98 11.58
CA VAL A 538 19.20 -12.22 11.42
C VAL A 538 19.32 -10.84 12.08
N ARG A 539 19.04 -9.77 11.33
CA ARG A 539 18.99 -8.42 11.90
C ARG A 539 17.63 -8.21 12.57
N VAL A 540 17.66 -7.90 13.86
CA VAL A 540 16.47 -7.68 14.68
C VAL A 540 16.54 -6.31 15.34
N HIS A 541 15.43 -5.60 15.32
CA HIS A 541 15.24 -4.37 16.08
C HIS A 541 14.11 -4.62 17.10
N PRO A 542 14.41 -4.60 18.42
CA PRO A 542 13.40 -4.90 19.43
C PRO A 542 12.19 -3.95 19.36
N GLY A 543 10.99 -4.54 19.31
CA GLY A 543 9.74 -3.78 19.29
C GLY A 543 9.36 -3.14 17.96
N VAL A 544 10.15 -3.35 16.91
CA VAL A 544 9.88 -2.87 15.55
C VAL A 544 9.06 -3.92 14.79
N SER A 545 8.05 -3.47 14.03
CA SER A 545 7.15 -4.35 13.29
C SER A 545 7.81 -5.03 12.10
N ASN A 546 7.21 -6.14 11.65
CA ASN A 546 7.60 -6.79 10.39
C ASN A 546 7.43 -5.88 9.17
N PHE A 547 6.41 -5.00 9.20
CA PHE A 547 6.20 -4.01 8.15
C PHE A 547 7.41 -3.07 8.02
N ALA A 548 7.94 -2.60 9.15
CA ALA A 548 9.14 -1.76 9.17
C ALA A 548 10.39 -2.53 8.72
N HIS A 549 10.56 -3.80 9.13
CA HIS A 549 11.69 -4.63 8.67
C HIS A 549 11.71 -4.82 7.15
N ALA A 550 10.53 -5.00 6.51
CA ALA A 550 10.45 -5.05 5.04
C ALA A 550 10.89 -3.72 4.40
N SER A 551 10.49 -2.60 4.99
CA SER A 551 10.90 -1.26 4.53
C SER A 551 12.40 -1.00 4.74
N LEU A 552 12.98 -1.51 5.84
CA LEU A 552 14.43 -1.43 6.10
C LEU A 552 15.24 -2.21 5.07
N LEU A 553 14.78 -3.38 4.61
CA LEU A 553 15.45 -4.08 3.51
C LEU A 553 15.49 -3.19 2.26
N GLY A 554 14.40 -2.49 1.93
CA GLY A 554 14.37 -1.50 0.84
C GLY A 554 15.36 -0.34 1.06
N LEU A 555 15.38 0.24 2.26
CA LEU A 555 16.30 1.31 2.62
C LEU A 555 17.78 0.91 2.40
N PHE A 556 18.18 -0.29 2.82
CA PHE A 556 19.59 -0.71 2.83
C PHE A 556 20.04 -1.42 1.55
N ALA A 557 19.13 -1.96 0.73
CA ALA A 557 19.48 -2.78 -0.42
C ALA A 557 19.06 -2.21 -1.79
N GLN A 558 18.05 -1.34 -1.86
CA GLN A 558 17.53 -0.89 -3.15
C GLN A 558 18.26 0.34 -3.69
N GLY A 559 18.52 0.32 -5.00
CA GLY A 559 19.06 1.43 -5.77
C GLY A 559 17.98 2.23 -6.51
N PRO A 560 18.40 3.21 -7.35
CA PRO A 560 17.48 4.11 -8.04
C PRO A 560 16.64 3.39 -9.11
N GLY A 561 15.35 3.72 -9.18
CA GLY A 561 14.43 3.26 -10.22
C GLY A 561 14.10 1.77 -10.21
N VAL A 562 14.42 1.04 -9.12
CA VAL A 562 14.18 -0.41 -9.04
C VAL A 562 12.70 -0.74 -9.15
N ARG A 563 11.83 -0.03 -8.41
CA ARG A 563 10.38 -0.22 -8.50
C ARG A 563 9.86 0.06 -9.90
N ARG A 564 10.27 1.19 -10.46
CA ARG A 564 9.90 1.52 -11.82
C ARG A 564 10.33 0.44 -12.81
N SER A 565 11.55 -0.07 -12.68
CA SER A 565 12.08 -1.13 -13.55
C SER A 565 11.27 -2.44 -13.44
N VAL A 566 10.93 -2.88 -12.22
CA VAL A 566 10.05 -4.06 -12.00
C VAL A 566 8.72 -3.89 -12.73
N HIS A 567 8.11 -2.70 -12.63
CA HIS A 567 6.76 -2.46 -13.16
C HIS A 567 6.75 -2.32 -14.69
N VAL A 568 7.74 -1.61 -15.27
CA VAL A 568 7.70 -1.27 -16.70
C VAL A 568 8.54 -2.19 -17.59
N ARG A 569 9.57 -2.83 -17.04
CA ARG A 569 10.51 -3.68 -17.80
C ARG A 569 10.44 -5.15 -17.42
N GLY A 570 10.45 -5.44 -16.10
CA GLY A 570 10.66 -6.80 -15.61
C GLY A 570 12.07 -7.33 -15.92
N ILE A 571 12.27 -8.61 -15.73
CA ILE A 571 13.54 -9.29 -16.08
C ILE A 571 13.53 -9.60 -17.58
N SER A 572 14.69 -9.41 -18.24
CA SER A 572 14.83 -9.62 -19.68
C SER A 572 14.64 -11.09 -20.07
N ALA A 573 14.17 -11.34 -21.29
CA ALA A 573 14.03 -12.69 -21.82
C ALA A 573 15.38 -13.43 -21.85
N ALA A 574 16.47 -12.70 -22.16
CA ALA A 574 17.82 -13.27 -22.14
C ALA A 574 18.23 -13.77 -20.74
N THR A 575 17.93 -12.99 -19.70
CA THR A 575 18.16 -13.42 -18.31
C THR A 575 17.25 -14.58 -17.93
N GLN A 576 15.96 -14.56 -18.34
CA GLN A 576 15.03 -15.65 -18.02
C GLN A 576 15.39 -16.99 -18.68
N SER A 577 16.01 -16.97 -19.86
CA SER A 577 16.43 -18.17 -20.59
C SER A 577 17.90 -18.55 -20.39
N GLY A 578 18.69 -17.70 -19.77
CA GLY A 578 20.11 -17.92 -19.51
C GLY A 578 20.38 -18.82 -18.28
N PRO A 579 21.65 -19.13 -18.01
CA PRO A 579 22.05 -19.94 -16.87
C PRO A 579 21.52 -19.40 -15.54
N MET A 580 21.01 -20.29 -14.69
CA MET A 580 20.37 -19.96 -13.41
C MET A 580 21.01 -20.71 -12.25
N LEU A 581 21.11 -20.07 -11.10
CA LEU A 581 21.31 -20.73 -9.81
C LEU A 581 19.94 -21.22 -9.31
N MET A 582 19.71 -22.53 -9.36
CA MET A 582 18.42 -23.14 -9.06
C MET A 582 18.26 -23.47 -7.58
N SER A 583 19.36 -23.78 -6.87
CA SER A 583 19.33 -24.14 -5.45
C SER A 583 20.60 -23.71 -4.74
N ALA A 584 20.45 -23.28 -3.50
CA ALA A 584 21.49 -23.06 -2.51
C ALA A 584 20.95 -23.44 -1.13
N PRO A 585 21.75 -24.06 -0.24
CA PRO A 585 21.28 -24.50 1.08
C PRO A 585 20.96 -23.32 1.99
N TYR A 586 19.70 -23.14 2.33
CA TYR A 586 19.25 -22.14 3.29
C TYR A 586 19.09 -22.77 4.68
N PRO A 587 19.51 -22.12 5.77
CA PRO A 587 20.01 -20.75 5.87
C PRO A 587 21.55 -20.61 5.75
N ASP A 588 22.30 -21.65 5.49
CA ASP A 588 23.76 -21.67 5.57
C ASP A 588 24.41 -20.77 4.51
N VAL A 589 23.88 -20.80 3.28
CA VAL A 589 24.40 -20.04 2.15
C VAL A 589 23.39 -18.96 1.75
N LEU A 590 23.78 -17.69 1.89
CA LEU A 590 23.05 -16.59 1.29
C LEU A 590 23.59 -16.28 -0.09
N VAL A 591 22.67 -16.22 -1.06
CA VAL A 591 22.95 -15.68 -2.38
C VAL A 591 22.77 -14.18 -2.31
N LEU A 592 23.88 -13.46 -2.44
CA LEU A 592 23.91 -11.98 -2.34
C LEU A 592 23.89 -11.33 -3.73
N ARG A 593 24.26 -12.06 -4.77
CA ARG A 593 24.16 -11.67 -6.17
C ARG A 593 24.02 -12.92 -7.04
N ALA A 594 23.14 -12.84 -8.03
CA ALA A 594 23.05 -13.85 -9.09
C ALA A 594 22.50 -13.20 -10.35
N VAL A 595 23.35 -12.97 -11.33
CA VAL A 595 23.03 -12.30 -12.60
C VAL A 595 23.53 -13.14 -13.77
N ASN A 596 22.87 -13.05 -14.90
CA ASN A 596 23.36 -13.58 -16.14
C ASN A 596 23.12 -12.59 -17.30
N ASP A 597 23.95 -12.69 -18.32
CA ASP A 597 23.85 -11.92 -19.57
C ASP A 597 23.28 -12.77 -20.73
N GLY A 598 22.66 -13.91 -20.42
CA GLY A 598 22.18 -14.92 -21.37
C GLY A 598 23.20 -16.03 -21.65
N GLY A 599 24.47 -15.90 -21.25
CA GLY A 599 25.53 -16.90 -21.46
C GLY A 599 26.33 -17.21 -20.21
N VAL A 600 26.76 -16.21 -19.49
CA VAL A 600 27.57 -16.32 -18.27
C VAL A 600 26.70 -16.10 -17.04
N LEU A 601 26.74 -17.02 -16.08
CA LEU A 601 26.20 -16.81 -14.74
C LEU A 601 27.31 -16.30 -13.82
N ALA A 602 27.06 -15.17 -13.17
CA ALA A 602 27.95 -14.60 -12.17
C ALA A 602 27.19 -14.33 -10.87
N GLY A 603 27.81 -14.59 -9.75
CA GLY A 603 27.17 -14.42 -8.45
C GLY A 603 28.13 -14.15 -7.31
N THR A 604 27.54 -13.81 -6.18
CA THR A 604 28.22 -13.62 -4.90
C THR A 604 27.45 -14.40 -3.83
N LEU A 605 28.16 -15.21 -3.08
CA LEU A 605 27.65 -15.98 -1.95
C LEU A 605 28.18 -15.40 -0.64
N GLY A 606 27.48 -15.62 0.44
CA GLY A 606 27.92 -15.26 1.78
C GLY A 606 27.38 -16.22 2.83
N PRO A 607 27.97 -16.23 4.06
CA PRO A 607 27.44 -17.01 5.16
C PRO A 607 26.10 -16.43 5.62
N GLY A 608 25.10 -17.29 5.75
CA GLY A 608 23.77 -16.88 6.21
C GLY A 608 23.64 -16.90 7.74
N ARG A 609 24.54 -17.57 8.44
CA ARG A 609 24.61 -17.61 9.92
C ARG A 609 26.06 -17.81 10.39
N PRO A 610 26.35 -17.52 11.67
CA PRO A 610 27.66 -17.77 12.25
C PRO A 610 28.06 -19.26 12.16
N GLY A 611 29.37 -19.53 12.02
CA GLY A 611 29.93 -20.88 12.08
C GLY A 611 29.81 -21.70 10.78
N VAL A 612 29.17 -21.19 9.73
CA VAL A 612 29.06 -21.91 8.44
C VAL A 612 30.23 -21.62 7.48
N ALA A 613 31.02 -20.59 7.75
CA ALA A 613 32.25 -20.32 6.98
C ALA A 613 33.26 -21.47 7.10
N GLY A 614 33.90 -21.84 5.98
CA GLY A 614 34.77 -23.01 5.88
C GLY A 614 34.02 -24.30 5.52
N GLY A 615 32.68 -24.32 5.58
CA GLY A 615 31.87 -25.46 5.18
C GLY A 615 31.83 -25.66 3.66
N ARG A 616 31.57 -26.90 3.24
CA ARG A 616 31.37 -27.27 1.83
C ARG A 616 29.87 -27.45 1.58
N TYR A 617 29.37 -26.77 0.55
CA TYR A 617 27.94 -26.71 0.23
C TYR A 617 27.69 -27.05 -1.23
N THR A 618 26.56 -27.70 -1.48
CA THR A 618 26.13 -28.07 -2.83
C THR A 618 25.21 -27.00 -3.40
N LEU A 619 25.48 -26.59 -4.64
CA LEU A 619 24.64 -25.68 -5.42
C LEU A 619 24.13 -26.42 -6.65
N GLU A 620 22.88 -26.10 -7.06
CA GLU A 620 22.31 -26.62 -8.30
C GLU A 620 22.24 -25.53 -9.34
N LEU A 621 22.76 -25.79 -10.53
CA LEU A 621 22.66 -24.92 -11.70
C LEU A 621 21.64 -25.48 -12.68
N GLY A 622 20.97 -24.61 -13.42
CA GLY A 622 20.01 -25.00 -14.45
C GLY A 622 20.00 -24.05 -15.63
N GLN A 623 19.23 -24.40 -16.64
CA GLN A 623 19.15 -23.66 -17.90
C GLN A 623 20.50 -23.49 -18.60
N LEU A 624 21.41 -24.43 -18.35
CA LEU A 624 22.63 -24.57 -19.09
C LEU A 624 22.35 -25.20 -20.46
N ARG A 625 23.25 -25.06 -21.43
CA ARG A 625 23.14 -25.79 -22.70
C ARG A 625 23.25 -27.29 -22.42
N PRO A 626 22.28 -28.14 -22.83
CA PRO A 626 22.35 -29.57 -22.62
C PRO A 626 23.65 -30.15 -23.22
N GLY A 627 24.40 -30.92 -22.42
CA GLY A 627 25.70 -31.48 -22.80
C GLY A 627 26.81 -30.43 -22.96
N GLY A 628 26.57 -29.17 -22.65
CA GLY A 628 27.57 -28.09 -22.75
C GLY A 628 28.59 -28.12 -21.64
N ALA A 629 29.85 -27.81 -21.99
CA ALA A 629 30.96 -27.66 -21.02
C ALA A 629 31.02 -26.20 -20.54
N TYR A 630 31.33 -26.04 -19.24
CA TYR A 630 31.45 -24.72 -18.61
C TYR A 630 32.71 -24.66 -17.74
N ARG A 631 33.43 -23.55 -17.82
CA ARG A 631 34.49 -23.21 -16.87
C ARG A 631 33.87 -22.54 -15.63
N CYS A 632 34.32 -22.97 -14.47
CA CYS A 632 33.88 -22.45 -13.19
C CYS A 632 35.02 -21.72 -12.49
N GLU A 633 34.72 -20.53 -11.96
CA GLU A 633 35.61 -19.73 -11.15
C GLU A 633 34.94 -19.53 -9.77
N GLY A 634 35.71 -19.64 -8.68
CA GLY A 634 35.21 -19.51 -7.32
C GLY A 634 34.33 -20.67 -6.83
N LEU A 635 34.28 -21.78 -7.56
CA LEU A 635 33.65 -23.04 -7.19
C LEU A 635 34.73 -24.14 -7.02
N ALA A 636 34.36 -25.25 -6.38
CA ALA A 636 35.34 -26.34 -6.13
C ALA A 636 35.77 -27.05 -7.43
N GLU A 637 34.83 -27.21 -8.35
CA GLU A 637 35.09 -27.77 -9.67
C GLU A 637 35.55 -26.69 -10.64
N PRO A 638 36.74 -26.80 -11.29
CA PRO A 638 37.19 -25.79 -12.26
C PRO A 638 36.42 -25.84 -13.59
N SER A 639 35.77 -26.98 -13.86
CA SER A 639 34.89 -27.16 -15.03
C SER A 639 33.80 -28.16 -14.73
N ILE A 640 32.67 -28.01 -15.42
CA ILE A 640 31.50 -28.89 -15.32
C ILE A 640 30.94 -29.17 -16.71
N MET A 641 30.21 -30.27 -16.82
CA MET A 641 29.39 -30.61 -17.99
C MET A 641 27.93 -30.65 -17.58
N ALA A 642 27.08 -29.97 -18.30
CA ALA A 642 25.65 -30.00 -18.07
C ALA A 642 25.07 -31.35 -18.53
N ASP A 643 24.10 -31.86 -17.81
CA ASP A 643 23.33 -33.05 -18.19
C ASP A 643 22.46 -32.81 -19.45
N SER A 644 21.76 -33.86 -19.90
CA SER A 644 20.85 -33.80 -21.04
C SER A 644 19.64 -32.85 -20.82
N ARG A 645 19.42 -32.39 -19.58
CA ARG A 645 18.37 -31.43 -19.20
C ARG A 645 18.90 -30.03 -18.94
N GLY A 646 20.19 -29.79 -19.20
CA GLY A 646 20.83 -28.51 -18.93
C GLY A 646 21.01 -28.21 -17.43
N ARG A 647 21.24 -29.22 -16.61
CA ARG A 647 21.49 -29.10 -15.17
C ARG A 647 22.92 -29.53 -14.82
N ALA A 648 23.44 -28.95 -13.76
CA ALA A 648 24.70 -29.37 -13.16
C ALA A 648 24.66 -29.16 -11.64
N VAL A 649 25.42 -29.99 -10.92
CA VAL A 649 25.63 -29.86 -9.48
C VAL A 649 27.08 -29.49 -9.25
N VAL A 650 27.29 -28.46 -8.43
CA VAL A 650 28.64 -27.95 -8.11
C VAL A 650 28.80 -27.80 -6.60
N GLN A 651 30.05 -27.80 -6.15
CA GLN A 651 30.38 -27.58 -4.76
C GLN A 651 31.03 -26.21 -4.58
N VAL A 652 30.72 -25.56 -3.46
CA VAL A 652 31.42 -24.36 -3.03
C VAL A 652 31.95 -24.55 -1.60
N GLN A 653 33.20 -24.15 -1.38
CA GLN A 653 33.74 -24.02 -0.04
C GLN A 653 33.58 -22.57 0.38
N LEU A 654 32.65 -22.30 1.30
CA LEU A 654 32.24 -20.95 1.66
C LEU A 654 33.29 -20.29 2.56
N ALA A 655 34.06 -19.35 2.03
CA ALA A 655 35.13 -18.64 2.75
C ALA A 655 34.77 -17.23 3.21
N GLY A 656 33.46 -16.95 3.45
CA GLY A 656 32.95 -15.60 3.68
C GLY A 656 32.21 -15.08 2.44
N ARG A 657 32.27 -13.77 2.17
CA ARG A 657 31.73 -13.19 0.94
C ARG A 657 32.61 -13.61 -0.24
N GLN A 658 32.04 -14.35 -1.18
CA GLN A 658 32.78 -15.03 -2.22
C GLN A 658 32.08 -14.90 -3.57
N GLU A 659 32.81 -14.53 -4.61
CA GLU A 659 32.32 -14.47 -5.98
C GLU A 659 32.48 -15.82 -6.69
N PHE A 660 31.58 -16.11 -7.62
CA PHE A 660 31.68 -17.23 -8.53
C PHE A 660 31.25 -16.85 -9.96
N ARG A 661 31.76 -17.57 -10.94
CA ARG A 661 31.35 -17.44 -12.35
C ARG A 661 31.27 -18.81 -13.01
N VAL A 662 30.28 -18.94 -13.91
CA VAL A 662 30.07 -20.13 -14.74
C VAL A 662 30.03 -19.66 -16.20
N VAL A 663 31.06 -19.96 -16.95
CA VAL A 663 31.32 -19.43 -18.30
C VAL A 663 31.25 -20.57 -19.30
N PRO A 664 30.45 -20.49 -20.39
CA PRO A 664 30.41 -21.55 -21.40
C PRO A 664 31.78 -21.70 -22.07
N GLN A 665 32.18 -22.97 -22.32
CA GLN A 665 33.33 -23.31 -23.14
C GLN A 665 32.82 -23.60 -24.56
N HIS A 666 33.50 -23.03 -25.54
CA HIS A 666 33.19 -23.21 -26.97
C HIS A 666 33.83 -24.50 -27.53
#